data_96922ca07f3bf939df6f3f283277fcce
#
_entry.id   96922ca07f3bf939df6f3f283277fcce
#
_cell.length_a   1.000
_cell.length_b   1.000
_cell.length_c   1.000
_cell.angle_alpha   90.00
_cell.angle_beta   90.00
_cell.angle_gamma   90.00
#
_symmetry.space_group_name_H-M   'P 1'
#
loop_
_entity.id
_entity.type
_entity.pdbx_description
1 polymer ?
#
loop_
_entity_poly.entity_id
_entity_poly.type
_entity_poly.pdbx_seq_one_letter_code
_entity_poly.pdbx_strand_id
1 'polypeptide(L)'
;MPAKQEVNKLRRLEYSVVSAVESNNEAGSQTSTTALKPNLTPVPLQSSGATFWRVEGSLLNLGAVRPVAFFTWNAQSFSERWLRRGGVALLALIRPMLFSFDRIFATRVLHTLLRGVSCDRLDLLGEEYFNYVLKPKLKPNGVAKLKEAKSRGARIVLVSQGLDHVMRPLAQYLEVEHLIANRLEFRDGLATGRLLSPVIRPRQVLARIIGRKPDGRVGPKRLARNLGYSNRKEILNKAVIPARRTVVSFNTPTVIFEPHKQVETLSVRQSLAGKHVLLIGFTGFIGKVWLAKILEECTDIAKVHLLIRRQRSTTAQRRFEKIAAESPLFENLHLRYGADFGAFLAEKTEIIEGDITQPGLGIESETFKRLKSNLDLVINSSGLTDFNPDLRQALSINIEGTLNLIEFLRQCDRAAMLHLSTCYVVGYRDGRITETLTSDYTPKGVADFDARIEYESLRQLAKEIESRAESALVTEKIREQVMSKGRKLSATELEAQIRKQRQRWTRDELIEAGMIRAREFGWPNTYTFTKSVAESLIASFAPDLPVAIVRPSIVETSTHDPFEGWNEGVNTSAPISYLLGTFFRQMPTNGKKCLDIIPVDLVCRGLSLIAAALIERRHELVYQLATSATNPCDMRRTIELTGLAHRKHYRAQDDFNQRLLAYFDTIPVSKERYQKLSAPAQKQIVQALQRILSPLPMMRSPLVRRERDLDRVEKIIELYEPFILHNEYVFEARNVEMLSAALPEEERAAFGYDASYIDWWDYWINIHIPALRKWSYPIIEGRPVENLSKRTPQMQTPEQSVAAS
;
A
#
# COMPACT_ATOMS: atom_id res chain seq x y z
N MET A 1 -32.78 -39.68 14.45
CA MET A 1 -33.67 -38.55 14.81
C MET A 1 -33.24 -37.78 16.08
N PRO A 2 -32.00 -37.79 16.56
CA PRO A 2 -31.58 -36.87 17.65
C PRO A 2 -30.94 -35.55 17.16
N ALA A 3 -30.34 -35.50 15.97
CA ALA A 3 -29.61 -34.31 15.50
C ALA A 3 -30.48 -33.08 15.12
N LYS A 4 -31.77 -33.27 14.88
CA LYS A 4 -32.69 -32.13 14.57
C LYS A 4 -33.21 -31.42 15.83
N GLN A 5 -33.12 -32.02 16.99
CA GLN A 5 -33.56 -31.39 18.25
C GLN A 5 -32.48 -30.50 18.88
N GLU A 6 -31.19 -30.78 18.66
CA GLU A 6 -30.11 -29.90 19.14
C GLU A 6 -29.94 -28.61 18.31
N VAL A 7 -30.11 -28.69 17.01
CA VAL A 7 -30.05 -27.49 16.13
C VAL A 7 -31.17 -26.49 16.42
N ASN A 8 -32.37 -27.00 16.82
CA ASN A 8 -33.48 -26.14 17.23
C ASN A 8 -33.31 -25.57 18.65
N LYS A 9 -32.51 -26.18 19.49
CA LYS A 9 -32.18 -25.66 20.83
C LYS A 9 -31.15 -24.55 20.76
N LEU A 10 -30.16 -24.65 19.86
CA LEU A 10 -29.18 -23.58 19.57
C LEU A 10 -29.83 -22.38 18.94
N ARG A 11 -30.75 -22.52 17.98
CA ARG A 11 -31.51 -21.42 17.41
C ARG A 11 -32.43 -20.69 18.41
N ARG A 12 -32.95 -21.38 19.42
CA ARG A 12 -33.72 -20.73 20.50
C ARG A 12 -32.85 -19.97 21.50
N LEU A 13 -31.62 -20.37 21.70
CA LEU A 13 -30.65 -19.64 22.52
C LEU A 13 -30.14 -18.37 21.87
N GLU A 14 -29.94 -18.36 20.55
CA GLU A 14 -29.61 -17.16 19.82
C GLU A 14 -30.72 -16.10 19.84
N TYR A 15 -32.00 -16.51 19.77
CA TYR A 15 -33.12 -15.58 19.85
C TYR A 15 -33.39 -15.05 21.27
N SER A 16 -33.00 -15.75 22.31
CA SER A 16 -33.15 -15.26 23.69
C SER A 16 -32.05 -14.32 24.15
N VAL A 17 -30.86 -14.37 23.51
CA VAL A 17 -29.76 -13.43 23.78
C VAL A 17 -29.99 -12.11 23.08
N VAL A 18 -30.58 -12.10 21.87
CA VAL A 18 -30.92 -10.86 21.15
C VAL A 18 -32.07 -10.10 21.83
N SER A 19 -33.07 -10.82 22.39
CA SER A 19 -34.19 -10.16 23.11
C SER A 19 -33.82 -9.66 24.52
N ALA A 20 -32.78 -10.24 25.14
CA ALA A 20 -32.31 -9.78 26.46
C ALA A 20 -31.38 -8.54 26.36
N VAL A 21 -30.82 -8.27 25.18
CA VAL A 21 -30.02 -7.04 24.93
C VAL A 21 -30.94 -5.87 24.56
N GLU A 22 -32.13 -6.13 23.97
CA GLU A 22 -33.07 -5.06 23.63
C GLU A 22 -33.91 -4.57 24.85
N SER A 23 -34.06 -5.37 25.92
CA SER A 23 -34.86 -4.99 27.09
C SER A 23 -34.11 -4.25 28.21
N ASN A 24 -32.81 -4.06 28.12
CA ASN A 24 -32.01 -3.32 29.11
C ASN A 24 -31.57 -1.91 28.67
N ASN A 25 -32.07 -1.39 27.55
CA ASN A 25 -31.73 -0.07 27.02
C ASN A 25 -32.82 1.00 27.16
N GLU A 26 -33.82 0.78 28.02
CA GLU A 26 -34.85 1.80 28.32
C GLU A 26 -34.72 2.40 29.74
N ALA A 27 -33.55 2.71 30.20
CA ALA A 27 -33.39 3.55 31.38
C ALA A 27 -32.14 4.45 31.24
N GLY A 28 -32.32 5.58 30.65
CA GLY A 28 -31.63 6.83 30.97
C GLY A 28 -30.18 6.97 30.49
N SER A 29 -29.94 7.33 29.24
CA SER A 29 -29.04 8.42 28.86
C SER A 29 -29.34 8.80 27.40
N GLN A 30 -29.70 10.04 27.17
CA GLN A 30 -29.75 10.66 25.85
C GLN A 30 -28.31 10.79 25.33
N THR A 31 -27.77 9.73 24.77
CA THR A 31 -26.64 9.80 23.85
C THR A 31 -27.20 9.80 22.44
N SER A 32 -27.22 10.99 21.83
CA SER A 32 -27.52 11.19 20.43
C SER A 32 -26.53 10.37 19.59
N THR A 33 -26.93 9.16 19.20
CA THR A 33 -26.31 8.43 18.08
C THR A 33 -26.58 9.18 16.79
N THR A 34 -25.82 10.24 16.55
CA THR A 34 -25.66 10.81 15.21
C THR A 34 -24.87 9.80 14.39
N ALA A 35 -25.58 8.96 13.64
CA ALA A 35 -25.00 8.27 12.50
C ALA A 35 -24.30 9.32 11.63
N LEU A 36 -22.99 9.37 11.68
CA LEU A 36 -22.16 10.18 10.79
C LEU A 36 -22.35 9.64 9.38
N LYS A 37 -23.36 10.17 8.69
CA LYS A 37 -23.39 10.18 7.22
C LYS A 37 -22.02 10.71 6.77
N PRO A 38 -21.45 10.26 5.62
CA PRO A 38 -20.25 10.88 5.06
C PRO A 38 -20.63 12.34 4.74
N ASN A 39 -20.50 13.18 5.73
CA ASN A 39 -20.71 14.59 5.62
C ASN A 39 -19.50 15.18 4.90
N LEU A 40 -19.64 15.30 3.58
CA LEU A 40 -19.05 16.44 2.89
C LEU A 40 -19.67 17.69 3.54
N THR A 41 -19.21 18.05 4.72
CA THR A 41 -19.62 19.28 5.37
C THR A 41 -19.19 20.40 4.43
N PRO A 42 -20.14 21.21 3.91
CA PRO A 42 -19.80 22.37 3.11
C PRO A 42 -18.92 23.26 3.99
N VAL A 43 -17.69 23.53 3.56
CA VAL A 43 -16.83 24.48 4.25
C VAL A 43 -17.61 25.81 4.30
N PRO A 44 -17.85 26.40 5.47
CA PRO A 44 -18.61 27.64 5.56
C PRO A 44 -17.84 28.74 4.83
N LEU A 45 -18.30 29.15 3.67
CA LEU A 45 -17.80 30.32 2.98
C LEU A 45 -18.23 31.58 3.77
N GLN A 46 -17.41 32.00 4.73
CA GLN A 46 -17.55 33.31 5.36
C GLN A 46 -17.28 34.38 4.31
N SER A 47 -18.27 34.77 3.48
CA SER A 47 -18.17 36.03 2.78
C SER A 47 -19.44 36.44 2.01
N SER A 48 -19.75 37.72 2.08
CA SER A 48 -20.75 38.43 1.31
C SER A 48 -20.52 38.50 -0.22
N GLY A 49 -19.35 38.03 -0.73
CA GLY A 49 -18.85 38.28 -2.10
C GLY A 49 -18.83 37.13 -3.12
N ALA A 50 -19.31 35.90 -2.80
CA ALA A 50 -19.20 34.78 -3.75
C ALA A 50 -20.07 35.01 -5.02
N THR A 51 -19.49 34.83 -6.20
CA THR A 51 -20.13 34.92 -7.52
C THR A 51 -20.38 33.51 -8.06
N PHE A 52 -21.65 33.21 -8.34
CA PHE A 52 -22.01 31.91 -8.94
C PHE A 52 -21.82 31.95 -10.46
N TRP A 53 -21.08 31.00 -11.01
CA TRP A 53 -20.75 30.92 -12.43
C TRP A 53 -21.19 29.60 -13.04
N ARG A 54 -22.10 29.65 -14.00
CA ARG A 54 -22.66 28.45 -14.61
C ARG A 54 -21.75 27.90 -15.70
N VAL A 55 -21.45 26.58 -15.65
CA VAL A 55 -20.61 25.89 -16.62
C VAL A 55 -21.31 25.76 -17.98
N GLU A 56 -22.58 25.28 -17.96
CA GLU A 56 -23.34 25.05 -19.20
C GLU A 56 -23.71 26.35 -19.90
N GLY A 57 -23.26 26.46 -21.13
CA GLY A 57 -23.49 27.60 -22.01
C GLY A 57 -22.44 28.68 -21.96
N SER A 58 -21.76 28.89 -20.80
CA SER A 58 -20.64 29.83 -20.71
C SER A 58 -19.27 29.18 -20.99
N LEU A 59 -18.96 28.13 -20.31
CA LEU A 59 -17.68 27.43 -20.43
C LEU A 59 -17.76 26.21 -21.36
N LEU A 60 -18.85 25.45 -21.28
CA LEU A 60 -19.05 24.21 -22.02
C LEU A 60 -20.51 24.03 -22.47
N ASN A 61 -20.69 23.25 -23.51
CA ASN A 61 -22.00 22.67 -23.89
C ASN A 61 -22.07 21.23 -23.38
N LEU A 62 -22.38 21.04 -22.11
CA LEU A 62 -22.46 19.74 -21.47
C LEU A 62 -23.88 19.18 -21.53
N GLY A 63 -24.02 17.94 -22.04
CA GLY A 63 -25.26 17.15 -21.95
C GLY A 63 -25.11 16.05 -20.92
N ALA A 64 -26.18 15.73 -20.16
CA ALA A 64 -26.13 14.75 -19.08
C ALA A 64 -25.88 13.30 -19.54
N VAL A 65 -26.26 12.93 -20.77
CA VAL A 65 -26.13 11.54 -21.27
C VAL A 65 -24.71 11.16 -21.57
N ARG A 66 -23.92 12.05 -22.16
CA ARG A 66 -22.54 11.71 -22.62
C ARG A 66 -21.60 11.29 -21.49
N PRO A 67 -21.54 11.97 -20.33
CA PRO A 67 -20.72 11.51 -19.21
C PRO A 67 -21.17 10.15 -18.68
N VAL A 68 -22.48 9.92 -18.51
CA VAL A 68 -23.01 8.64 -18.04
C VAL A 68 -22.72 7.52 -19.05
N ALA A 69 -22.88 7.77 -20.35
CA ALA A 69 -22.50 6.83 -21.39
C ALA A 69 -20.98 6.48 -21.32
N PHE A 70 -20.13 7.49 -21.13
CA PHE A 70 -18.71 7.27 -20.99
C PHE A 70 -18.38 6.38 -19.77
N PHE A 71 -18.98 6.64 -18.61
CA PHE A 71 -18.78 5.83 -17.40
C PHE A 71 -19.27 4.39 -17.59
N THR A 72 -20.45 4.19 -18.18
CA THR A 72 -20.97 2.85 -18.42
C THR A 72 -20.17 2.03 -19.44
N TRP A 73 -19.57 2.70 -20.41
CA TRP A 73 -18.70 2.04 -21.42
C TRP A 73 -17.35 1.62 -20.85
N ASN A 74 -16.96 2.20 -19.72
CA ASN A 74 -15.72 1.92 -19.01
C ASN A 74 -15.97 1.20 -17.68
N ALA A 75 -17.06 0.46 -17.52
CA ALA A 75 -17.31 -0.41 -16.39
C ALA A 75 -16.24 -1.52 -16.31
N GLN A 76 -16.03 -2.09 -15.12
CA GLN A 76 -14.93 -3.00 -14.87
C GLN A 76 -15.06 -4.32 -15.65
N SER A 77 -16.22 -4.98 -15.60
CA SER A 77 -16.41 -6.25 -16.29
C SER A 77 -16.98 -6.07 -17.70
N PHE A 78 -16.64 -7.03 -18.58
CA PHE A 78 -17.12 -7.01 -19.96
C PHE A 78 -18.63 -7.20 -20.05
N SER A 79 -19.22 -8.09 -19.25
CA SER A 79 -20.67 -8.32 -19.19
C SER A 79 -21.43 -7.07 -18.73
N GLU A 80 -20.91 -6.37 -17.72
CA GLU A 80 -21.49 -5.10 -17.28
C GLU A 80 -21.45 -4.03 -18.37
N ARG A 81 -20.37 -3.95 -19.12
CA ARG A 81 -20.24 -3.00 -20.25
C ARG A 81 -21.38 -3.18 -21.26
N TRP A 82 -21.64 -4.42 -21.67
CA TRP A 82 -22.70 -4.74 -22.62
C TRP A 82 -24.10 -4.43 -22.05
N LEU A 83 -24.39 -4.88 -20.85
CA LEU A 83 -25.68 -4.63 -20.18
C LEU A 83 -25.93 -3.13 -20.02
N ARG A 84 -24.95 -2.39 -19.56
CA ARG A 84 -25.06 -0.95 -19.35
C ARG A 84 -25.15 -0.15 -20.64
N ARG A 85 -24.47 -0.60 -21.73
CA ARG A 85 -24.63 -0.02 -23.08
C ARG A 85 -26.05 -0.16 -23.61
N GLY A 86 -26.64 -1.34 -23.46
CA GLY A 86 -28.05 -1.56 -23.79
C GLY A 86 -28.98 -0.64 -23.01
N GLY A 87 -28.76 -0.50 -21.70
CA GLY A 87 -29.50 0.45 -20.85
C GLY A 87 -29.36 1.91 -21.29
N VAL A 88 -28.15 2.36 -21.66
CA VAL A 88 -27.94 3.72 -22.20
C VAL A 88 -28.69 3.92 -23.52
N ALA A 89 -28.63 2.97 -24.42
CA ALA A 89 -29.33 3.03 -25.72
C ALA A 89 -30.85 3.12 -25.50
N LEU A 90 -31.42 2.27 -24.65
CA LEU A 90 -32.83 2.28 -24.29
C LEU A 90 -33.24 3.63 -23.68
N LEU A 91 -32.52 4.11 -22.68
CA LEU A 91 -32.81 5.40 -22.04
C LEU A 91 -32.65 6.60 -22.98
N ALA A 92 -31.71 6.52 -23.94
CA ALA A 92 -31.58 7.53 -24.98
C ALA A 92 -32.82 7.63 -25.87
N LEU A 93 -33.45 6.50 -26.22
CA LEU A 93 -34.70 6.44 -27.01
C LEU A 93 -35.91 7.01 -26.26
N ILE A 94 -36.09 6.65 -24.99
CA ILE A 94 -37.25 7.11 -24.19
C ILE A 94 -37.05 8.47 -23.52
N ARG A 95 -35.87 9.03 -23.58
CA ARG A 95 -35.49 10.30 -22.94
C ARG A 95 -36.37 11.47 -23.32
N PRO A 96 -36.76 11.72 -24.58
CA PRO A 96 -37.68 12.81 -24.91
C PRO A 96 -38.98 12.73 -24.14
N MET A 97 -39.54 11.54 -24.01
CA MET A 97 -40.75 11.27 -23.23
C MET A 97 -40.53 11.53 -21.74
N LEU A 98 -39.45 11.01 -21.14
CA LEU A 98 -39.10 11.26 -19.73
C LEU A 98 -38.87 12.74 -19.43
N PHE A 99 -38.29 13.49 -20.36
CA PHE A 99 -38.03 14.93 -20.20
C PHE A 99 -39.32 15.79 -20.31
N SER A 100 -40.38 15.29 -20.97
CA SER A 100 -41.68 15.98 -21.03
C SER A 100 -42.45 15.87 -19.71
N PHE A 101 -42.25 14.79 -18.96
CA PHE A 101 -42.87 14.62 -17.64
C PHE A 101 -42.14 15.46 -16.57
N ASP A 102 -40.90 15.11 -16.24
CA ASP A 102 -40.04 15.85 -15.30
C ASP A 102 -38.57 15.66 -15.62
N ARG A 103 -37.84 16.77 -15.70
CA ARG A 103 -36.40 16.79 -16.02
C ARG A 103 -35.53 16.29 -14.90
N ILE A 104 -35.93 16.48 -13.65
CA ILE A 104 -35.24 15.98 -12.48
C ILE A 104 -35.36 14.46 -12.44
N PHE A 105 -36.60 13.97 -12.66
CA PHE A 105 -36.88 12.54 -12.75
C PHE A 105 -36.06 11.87 -13.85
N ALA A 106 -36.10 12.41 -15.07
CA ALA A 106 -35.28 11.88 -16.19
C ALA A 106 -33.76 11.87 -15.88
N THR A 107 -33.28 12.88 -15.15
CA THR A 107 -31.90 12.93 -14.71
C THR A 107 -31.62 11.84 -13.68
N ARG A 108 -32.49 11.63 -12.70
CA ARG A 108 -32.36 10.56 -11.71
C ARG A 108 -32.35 9.17 -12.35
N VAL A 109 -33.29 8.89 -13.25
CA VAL A 109 -33.37 7.63 -14.00
C VAL A 109 -32.05 7.35 -14.77
N LEU A 110 -31.49 8.35 -15.44
CA LEU A 110 -30.26 8.20 -16.18
C LEU A 110 -29.08 7.75 -15.26
N HIS A 111 -29.01 8.30 -14.04
CA HIS A 111 -27.90 7.99 -13.12
C HIS A 111 -28.06 6.63 -12.42
N THR A 112 -29.23 5.97 -12.49
CA THR A 112 -29.38 4.58 -11.99
C THR A 112 -28.49 3.59 -12.75
N LEU A 113 -28.11 3.91 -14.00
CA LEU A 113 -27.15 3.11 -14.77
C LEU A 113 -25.74 3.06 -14.15
N LEU A 114 -25.43 3.97 -13.23
CA LEU A 114 -24.15 3.99 -12.51
C LEU A 114 -24.17 3.17 -11.22
N ARG A 115 -25.29 2.51 -10.90
CA ARG A 115 -25.40 1.65 -9.71
C ARG A 115 -24.31 0.58 -9.72
N GLY A 116 -23.61 0.43 -8.60
CA GLY A 116 -22.52 -0.54 -8.41
C GLY A 116 -21.17 -0.13 -8.98
N VAL A 117 -21.06 1.07 -9.61
CA VAL A 117 -19.74 1.61 -9.99
C VAL A 117 -19.07 2.20 -8.74
N SER A 118 -17.78 1.93 -8.55
CA SER A 118 -17.03 2.47 -7.40
C SER A 118 -16.81 3.98 -7.51
N CYS A 119 -16.69 4.64 -6.37
CA CYS A 119 -16.31 6.04 -6.28
C CYS A 119 -14.94 6.29 -6.92
N ASP A 120 -13.98 5.43 -6.62
CA ASP A 120 -12.60 5.53 -7.13
C ASP A 120 -12.56 5.46 -8.67
N ARG A 121 -13.38 4.58 -9.26
CA ARG A 121 -13.51 4.49 -10.73
C ARG A 121 -14.17 5.74 -11.32
N LEU A 122 -15.20 6.26 -10.70
CA LEU A 122 -15.88 7.47 -11.19
C LEU A 122 -14.97 8.69 -11.11
N ASP A 123 -14.11 8.79 -10.09
CA ASP A 123 -13.13 9.87 -9.95
C ASP A 123 -12.09 9.82 -11.10
N LEU A 124 -11.48 8.65 -11.35
CA LEU A 124 -10.53 8.53 -12.45
C LEU A 124 -11.17 8.73 -13.83
N LEU A 125 -12.33 8.11 -14.06
CA LEU A 125 -13.04 8.27 -15.33
C LEU A 125 -13.57 9.70 -15.53
N GLY A 126 -13.87 10.41 -14.45
CA GLY A 126 -14.21 11.83 -14.48
C GLY A 126 -13.02 12.70 -14.90
N GLU A 127 -11.85 12.41 -14.37
CA GLU A 127 -10.57 13.02 -14.79
C GLU A 127 -10.27 12.73 -16.26
N GLU A 128 -10.38 11.48 -16.71
CA GLU A 128 -10.21 11.10 -18.12
C GLU A 128 -11.22 11.80 -19.03
N TYR A 129 -12.51 11.83 -18.63
CA TYR A 129 -13.54 12.49 -19.41
C TYR A 129 -13.30 13.99 -19.54
N PHE A 130 -12.85 14.63 -18.47
CA PHE A 130 -12.46 16.02 -18.52
C PHE A 130 -11.27 16.23 -19.48
N ASN A 131 -10.17 15.52 -19.28
CA ASN A 131 -8.93 15.73 -20.03
C ASN A 131 -9.09 15.45 -21.53
N TYR A 132 -9.73 14.33 -21.89
CA TYR A 132 -9.82 13.88 -23.30
C TYR A 132 -11.08 14.36 -24.03
N VAL A 133 -12.14 14.70 -23.31
CA VAL A 133 -13.44 15.03 -23.97
C VAL A 133 -13.85 16.49 -23.73
N LEU A 134 -13.71 17.01 -22.51
CA LEU A 134 -14.21 18.34 -22.18
C LEU A 134 -13.19 19.46 -22.37
N LYS A 135 -11.95 19.24 -21.95
CA LYS A 135 -10.88 20.26 -22.04
C LYS A 135 -10.69 20.81 -23.45
N PRO A 136 -10.68 19.99 -24.53
CA PRO A 136 -10.59 20.50 -25.92
C PRO A 136 -11.84 21.28 -26.39
N LYS A 137 -12.96 21.16 -25.66
CA LYS A 137 -14.25 21.81 -25.99
C LYS A 137 -14.55 23.03 -25.11
N LEU A 138 -13.62 23.45 -24.28
CA LEU A 138 -13.77 24.65 -23.49
C LEU A 138 -13.88 25.88 -24.42
N LYS A 139 -14.82 26.76 -24.07
CA LYS A 139 -15.01 28.02 -24.81
C LYS A 139 -13.96 29.06 -24.38
N PRO A 140 -13.03 29.47 -25.24
CA PRO A 140 -11.96 30.41 -24.87
C PRO A 140 -12.50 31.72 -24.28
N ASN A 141 -13.53 32.30 -24.89
CA ASN A 141 -14.16 33.54 -24.41
C ASN A 141 -14.81 33.39 -23.01
N GLY A 142 -15.34 32.20 -22.70
CA GLY A 142 -15.89 31.91 -21.36
C GLY A 142 -14.82 31.80 -20.29
N VAL A 143 -13.73 31.13 -20.63
CA VAL A 143 -12.55 30.98 -19.73
C VAL A 143 -11.90 32.34 -19.48
N ALA A 144 -11.70 33.16 -20.52
CA ALA A 144 -11.13 34.50 -20.40
C ALA A 144 -11.95 35.39 -19.45
N LYS A 145 -13.28 35.42 -19.63
CA LYS A 145 -14.19 36.19 -18.73
C LYS A 145 -14.16 35.70 -17.29
N LEU A 146 -14.02 34.37 -17.06
CA LEU A 146 -13.92 33.82 -15.73
C LEU A 146 -12.58 34.21 -15.07
N LYS A 147 -11.48 34.13 -15.79
CA LYS A 147 -10.16 34.57 -15.33
C LYS A 147 -10.14 36.08 -15.03
N GLU A 148 -10.74 36.90 -15.88
CA GLU A 148 -10.90 38.32 -15.65
C GLU A 148 -11.73 38.63 -14.39
N ALA A 149 -12.83 37.89 -14.14
CA ALA A 149 -13.60 38.06 -12.92
C ALA A 149 -12.79 37.66 -11.67
N LYS A 150 -11.95 36.62 -11.78
CA LYS A 150 -11.08 36.16 -10.71
C LYS A 150 -9.97 37.20 -10.41
N SER A 151 -9.34 37.78 -11.44
CA SER A 151 -8.30 38.81 -11.26
C SER A 151 -8.82 40.08 -10.60
N ARG A 152 -10.12 40.35 -10.73
CA ARG A 152 -10.81 41.44 -10.01
C ARG A 152 -11.24 41.08 -8.56
N GLY A 153 -10.72 39.98 -8.01
CA GLY A 153 -10.98 39.53 -6.65
C GLY A 153 -12.33 38.83 -6.42
N ALA A 154 -13.04 38.45 -7.50
CA ALA A 154 -14.30 37.72 -7.36
C ALA A 154 -14.05 36.27 -6.85
N ARG A 155 -14.64 35.89 -5.73
CA ARG A 155 -14.68 34.49 -5.29
C ARG A 155 -15.71 33.72 -6.12
N ILE A 156 -15.27 32.79 -6.95
CA ILE A 156 -16.09 32.09 -7.91
C ILE A 156 -16.51 30.73 -7.35
N VAL A 157 -17.80 30.43 -7.49
CA VAL A 157 -18.38 29.10 -7.26
C VAL A 157 -18.94 28.60 -8.60
N LEU A 158 -18.38 27.50 -9.14
CA LEU A 158 -18.90 26.91 -10.37
C LEU A 158 -20.24 26.22 -10.11
N VAL A 159 -21.17 26.33 -11.04
CA VAL A 159 -22.49 25.68 -10.97
C VAL A 159 -22.71 24.84 -12.21
N SER A 160 -22.91 23.53 -12.06
CA SER A 160 -23.10 22.57 -13.16
C SER A 160 -24.18 21.54 -12.88
N GLN A 161 -24.88 21.11 -13.92
CA GLN A 161 -25.77 19.95 -13.93
C GLN A 161 -25.01 18.61 -14.09
N GLY A 162 -23.69 18.66 -14.33
CA GLY A 162 -22.82 17.48 -14.41
C GLY A 162 -22.58 16.84 -13.04
N LEU A 163 -22.04 15.64 -13.04
CA LEU A 163 -21.56 14.99 -11.81
C LEU A 163 -20.32 15.68 -11.27
N ASP A 164 -20.19 15.72 -9.96
CA ASP A 164 -19.03 16.29 -9.27
C ASP A 164 -17.73 15.62 -9.67
N HIS A 165 -17.69 14.30 -9.89
CA HIS A 165 -16.54 13.56 -10.41
C HIS A 165 -15.98 14.12 -11.73
N VAL A 166 -16.82 14.72 -12.58
CA VAL A 166 -16.42 15.38 -13.84
C VAL A 166 -16.12 16.86 -13.63
N MET A 167 -16.81 17.49 -12.69
CA MET A 167 -16.71 18.95 -12.48
C MET A 167 -15.55 19.34 -11.59
N ARG A 168 -15.05 18.46 -10.72
CA ARG A 168 -13.88 18.72 -9.90
C ARG A 168 -12.60 18.92 -10.74
N PRO A 169 -12.25 18.04 -11.70
CA PRO A 169 -11.12 18.27 -12.60
C PRO A 169 -11.24 19.59 -13.40
N LEU A 170 -12.44 19.94 -13.82
CA LEU A 170 -12.70 21.22 -14.47
C LEU A 170 -12.45 22.41 -13.53
N ALA A 171 -12.94 22.34 -12.30
CA ALA A 171 -12.75 23.40 -11.31
C ALA A 171 -11.28 23.57 -10.94
N GLN A 172 -10.55 22.48 -10.76
CA GLN A 172 -9.09 22.48 -10.51
C GLN A 172 -8.34 23.09 -11.67
N TYR A 173 -8.64 22.73 -12.92
CA TYR A 173 -8.02 23.30 -14.11
C TYR A 173 -8.25 24.82 -14.24
N LEU A 174 -9.41 25.31 -13.77
CA LEU A 174 -9.74 26.73 -13.73
C LEU A 174 -9.30 27.42 -12.44
N GLU A 175 -8.64 26.68 -11.54
CA GLU A 175 -8.21 27.12 -10.21
C GLU A 175 -9.37 27.72 -9.40
N VAL A 176 -10.53 27.05 -9.42
CA VAL A 176 -11.73 27.45 -8.67
C VAL A 176 -11.89 26.48 -7.52
N GLU A 177 -11.91 26.99 -6.30
CA GLU A 177 -11.91 26.18 -5.08
C GLU A 177 -13.26 25.50 -4.76
N HIS A 178 -14.36 26.07 -5.28
CA HIS A 178 -15.71 25.66 -4.88
C HIS A 178 -16.63 25.43 -6.08
N LEU A 179 -17.49 24.42 -5.95
CA LEU A 179 -18.47 24.11 -6.98
C LEU A 179 -19.81 23.64 -6.41
N ILE A 180 -20.85 23.71 -7.23
CA ILE A 180 -22.18 23.10 -7.03
C ILE A 180 -22.43 22.18 -8.22
N ALA A 181 -22.51 20.87 -7.96
CA ALA A 181 -22.69 19.83 -8.97
C ALA A 181 -23.63 18.74 -8.47
N ASN A 182 -24.16 17.91 -9.37
CA ASN A 182 -24.90 16.74 -8.97
C ASN A 182 -23.98 15.73 -8.31
N ARG A 183 -24.43 15.08 -7.23
CA ARG A 183 -23.68 14.12 -6.46
C ARG A 183 -24.42 12.78 -6.42
N LEU A 184 -23.67 11.69 -6.54
CA LEU A 184 -24.20 10.34 -6.34
C LEU A 184 -24.17 9.98 -4.85
N GLU A 185 -25.12 9.14 -4.45
CA GLU A 185 -25.09 8.46 -3.16
C GLU A 185 -24.22 7.22 -3.26
N PHE A 186 -23.34 7.01 -2.27
CA PHE A 186 -22.49 5.82 -2.17
C PHE A 186 -22.80 5.05 -0.90
N ARG A 187 -22.69 3.71 -0.99
CA ARG A 187 -22.67 2.79 0.15
C ARG A 187 -21.50 1.81 -0.07
N ASP A 188 -20.69 1.62 0.94
CA ASP A 188 -19.49 0.78 0.87
C ASP A 188 -18.62 1.06 -0.37
N GLY A 189 -18.45 2.35 -0.70
CA GLY A 189 -17.69 2.82 -1.86
C GLY A 189 -18.33 2.60 -3.22
N LEU A 190 -19.53 2.03 -3.29
CA LEU A 190 -20.27 1.78 -4.53
C LEU A 190 -21.44 2.73 -4.69
N ALA A 191 -21.64 3.26 -5.90
CA ALA A 191 -22.76 4.11 -6.22
C ALA A 191 -24.09 3.36 -6.10
N THR A 192 -25.06 3.93 -5.39
CA THR A 192 -26.43 3.37 -5.32
C THR A 192 -27.24 3.64 -6.59
N GLY A 193 -26.73 4.54 -7.45
CA GLY A 193 -27.45 5.06 -8.63
C GLY A 193 -28.40 6.21 -8.31
N ARG A 194 -28.51 6.63 -7.05
CA ARG A 194 -29.34 7.77 -6.62
C ARG A 194 -28.52 9.06 -6.59
N LEU A 195 -29.18 10.16 -6.99
CA LEU A 195 -28.59 11.49 -6.82
C LEU A 195 -29.00 12.07 -5.47
N LEU A 196 -28.03 12.62 -4.77
CA LEU A 196 -28.24 13.39 -3.55
C LEU A 196 -28.93 14.73 -3.86
N SER A 197 -29.78 15.18 -2.97
CA SER A 197 -30.42 16.52 -3.07
C SER A 197 -29.42 17.60 -2.63
N PRO A 198 -29.47 18.80 -3.26
CA PRO A 198 -30.35 19.21 -4.35
C PRO A 198 -29.89 18.71 -5.72
N VAL A 199 -30.80 18.29 -6.57
CA VAL A 199 -30.51 17.93 -7.97
C VAL A 199 -30.65 19.19 -8.83
N ILE A 200 -29.59 19.51 -9.59
CA ILE A 200 -29.51 20.70 -10.42
C ILE A 200 -30.32 20.49 -11.70
N ARG A 201 -31.35 21.32 -11.91
CA ARG A 201 -32.25 21.22 -13.08
C ARG A 201 -31.48 21.40 -14.40
N PRO A 202 -31.64 20.49 -15.36
CA PRO A 202 -31.09 20.67 -16.69
C PRO A 202 -31.68 21.87 -17.42
N ARG A 203 -30.81 22.58 -18.17
CA ARG A 203 -31.24 23.74 -18.97
C ARG A 203 -32.07 23.30 -20.17
N GLN A 204 -33.13 24.07 -20.54
CA GLN A 204 -33.92 23.78 -21.74
C GLN A 204 -33.07 23.89 -23.03
N VAL A 205 -33.32 22.97 -23.96
CA VAL A 205 -32.64 22.96 -25.27
C VAL A 205 -32.95 24.23 -26.05
N LEU A 206 -34.21 24.73 -25.99
CA LEU A 206 -34.64 25.99 -26.62
C LEU A 206 -33.82 27.23 -26.14
N ALA A 207 -33.44 27.29 -24.89
CA ALA A 207 -32.59 28.36 -24.37
C ALA A 207 -31.16 28.34 -24.93
N ARG A 208 -30.75 27.23 -25.57
CA ARG A 208 -29.48 27.12 -26.30
C ARG A 208 -29.57 27.73 -27.72
N ILE A 209 -30.73 27.73 -28.32
CA ILE A 209 -30.96 28.15 -29.72
C ILE A 209 -31.20 29.66 -29.78
N ILE A 210 -31.91 30.23 -28.79
CA ILE A 210 -32.19 31.67 -28.71
C ILE A 210 -30.98 32.36 -28.09
N GLY A 211 -30.05 32.81 -28.91
CA GLY A 211 -28.73 33.35 -28.67
C GLY A 211 -28.53 34.53 -27.73
N ARG A 212 -28.99 34.46 -26.48
CA ARG A 212 -28.45 35.35 -25.43
C ARG A 212 -27.11 34.79 -24.97
N LYS A 213 -26.02 35.47 -25.32
CA LYS A 213 -24.68 35.20 -24.79
C LYS A 213 -24.72 35.30 -23.28
N PRO A 214 -24.71 34.21 -22.53
CA PRO A 214 -24.69 34.33 -21.08
C PRO A 214 -23.29 34.76 -20.68
N ASP A 215 -23.18 35.79 -19.88
CA ASP A 215 -21.93 36.25 -19.23
C ASP A 215 -21.43 35.24 -18.19
N GLY A 216 -22.09 34.12 -18.00
CA GLY A 216 -21.80 33.05 -17.08
C GLY A 216 -22.34 33.26 -15.67
N ARG A 217 -22.58 34.46 -15.26
CA ARG A 217 -23.05 34.80 -13.92
C ARG A 217 -24.51 34.34 -13.67
N VAL A 218 -24.76 33.81 -12.49
CA VAL A 218 -26.11 33.38 -12.03
C VAL A 218 -26.45 34.14 -10.76
N GLY A 219 -27.58 34.88 -10.84
CA GLY A 219 -28.06 35.59 -9.66
C GLY A 219 -28.45 34.63 -8.51
N PRO A 220 -28.12 34.95 -7.25
CA PRO A 220 -28.33 34.06 -6.12
C PRO A 220 -29.82 33.74 -5.90
N LYS A 221 -30.76 34.69 -6.09
CA LYS A 221 -32.19 34.46 -6.00
C LYS A 221 -32.69 33.40 -7.00
N ARG A 222 -32.19 33.46 -8.26
CA ARG A 222 -32.53 32.48 -9.31
C ARG A 222 -31.95 31.11 -9.02
N LEU A 223 -30.75 31.06 -8.48
CA LEU A 223 -30.08 29.81 -8.09
C LEU A 223 -30.80 29.17 -6.89
N ALA A 224 -31.14 29.94 -5.88
CA ALA A 224 -31.91 29.47 -4.73
C ALA A 224 -33.23 28.79 -5.15
N ARG A 225 -34.02 29.47 -5.99
CA ARG A 225 -35.28 28.90 -6.53
C ARG A 225 -35.02 27.60 -7.32
N ASN A 226 -33.96 27.52 -8.08
CA ASN A 226 -33.63 26.33 -8.86
C ASN A 226 -33.17 25.13 -7.99
N LEU A 227 -32.58 25.38 -6.83
CA LEU A 227 -32.11 24.38 -5.89
C LEU A 227 -33.13 24.04 -4.79
N GLY A 228 -34.25 24.81 -4.70
CA GLY A 228 -35.22 24.64 -3.64
C GLY A 228 -34.80 25.24 -2.30
N TYR A 229 -33.94 26.28 -2.32
CA TYR A 229 -33.50 27.01 -1.13
C TYR A 229 -34.11 28.39 -1.02
N SER A 230 -34.22 28.88 0.21
CA SER A 230 -34.83 30.19 0.50
C SER A 230 -33.91 31.36 0.17
N ASN A 231 -32.62 31.22 0.42
CA ASN A 231 -31.68 32.33 0.32
C ASN A 231 -30.26 31.90 -0.05
N ARG A 232 -29.38 32.89 -0.23
CA ARG A 232 -27.97 32.71 -0.59
C ARG A 232 -27.16 31.96 0.50
N LYS A 233 -27.43 32.25 1.78
CA LYS A 233 -26.69 31.64 2.91
C LYS A 233 -26.95 30.12 2.94
N GLU A 234 -28.18 29.71 2.66
CA GLU A 234 -28.56 28.31 2.58
C GLU A 234 -27.87 27.58 1.40
N ILE A 235 -27.71 28.23 0.24
CA ILE A 235 -26.94 27.68 -0.88
C ILE A 235 -25.50 27.45 -0.47
N LEU A 236 -24.84 28.44 0.15
CA LEU A 236 -23.45 28.37 0.54
C LEU A 236 -23.22 27.25 1.58
N ASN A 237 -24.12 27.07 2.51
CA ASN A 237 -23.98 26.10 3.59
C ASN A 237 -24.33 24.65 3.17
N LYS A 238 -25.28 24.46 2.22
CA LYS A 238 -25.83 23.13 1.93
C LYS A 238 -25.47 22.56 0.55
N ALA A 239 -25.13 23.42 -0.42
CA ALA A 239 -24.95 23.01 -1.81
C ALA A 239 -23.48 23.11 -2.32
N VAL A 240 -22.68 23.98 -1.71
CA VAL A 240 -21.31 24.22 -2.14
C VAL A 240 -20.41 23.11 -1.61
N ILE A 241 -19.57 22.54 -2.49
CA ILE A 241 -18.59 21.51 -2.17
C ILE A 241 -17.19 21.97 -2.62
N PRO A 242 -16.11 21.49 -1.99
CA PRO A 242 -14.75 21.77 -2.43
C PRO A 242 -14.46 21.16 -3.81
N ALA A 243 -13.64 21.82 -4.60
CA ALA A 243 -13.16 21.30 -5.88
C ALA A 243 -12.11 20.18 -5.70
N ARG A 244 -11.39 20.17 -4.57
CA ARG A 244 -10.50 19.08 -4.24
C ARG A 244 -11.30 17.83 -3.86
N ARG A 245 -10.75 16.66 -4.16
CA ARG A 245 -11.30 15.38 -3.69
C ARG A 245 -11.30 15.39 -2.17
N THR A 246 -12.41 15.02 -1.59
CA THR A 246 -12.46 14.79 -0.14
C THR A 246 -12.11 13.33 0.10
N VAL A 247 -11.17 13.07 0.99
CA VAL A 247 -10.83 11.70 1.39
C VAL A 247 -12.10 11.04 1.91
N VAL A 248 -12.52 9.97 1.27
CA VAL A 248 -13.65 9.17 1.73
C VAL A 248 -13.07 8.14 2.70
N SER A 249 -13.07 8.45 3.99
CA SER A 249 -12.89 7.41 4.99
C SER A 249 -14.14 6.54 4.98
N PHE A 250 -14.02 5.29 4.59
CA PHE A 250 -15.11 4.34 4.71
C PHE A 250 -15.25 4.02 6.21
N ASN A 251 -16.43 4.23 6.76
CA ASN A 251 -16.82 4.12 8.16
C ASN A 251 -16.10 3.00 8.92
N THR A 252 -14.95 3.26 9.45
CA THR A 252 -14.53 2.68 10.71
C THR A 252 -15.01 3.64 11.78
N PRO A 253 -15.66 3.19 12.84
CA PRO A 253 -15.91 4.06 13.96
C PRO A 253 -14.55 4.60 14.42
N THR A 254 -14.34 5.90 14.25
CA THR A 254 -13.18 6.57 14.82
C THR A 254 -13.30 6.31 16.31
N VAL A 255 -12.45 5.47 16.84
CA VAL A 255 -12.29 5.33 18.29
C VAL A 255 -11.69 6.65 18.72
N ILE A 256 -12.54 7.57 19.14
CA ILE A 256 -12.09 8.81 19.78
C ILE A 256 -11.50 8.33 21.10
N PHE A 257 -10.17 8.34 21.19
CA PHE A 257 -9.48 8.15 22.44
C PHE A 257 -9.86 9.33 23.32
N GLU A 258 -10.69 9.10 24.33
CA GLU A 258 -10.76 10.00 25.45
C GLU A 258 -9.38 9.94 26.14
N PRO A 259 -8.68 11.06 26.31
CA PRO A 259 -7.40 11.07 26.97
C PRO A 259 -7.63 10.85 28.48
N HIS A 260 -7.73 9.59 28.89
CA HIS A 260 -7.70 9.22 30.29
C HIS A 260 -6.25 9.09 30.75
N LYS A 261 -5.71 10.16 31.24
CA LYS A 261 -4.44 10.52 31.92
C LYS A 261 -3.72 11.61 31.12
N GLN A 262 -3.16 12.57 31.83
CA GLN A 262 -2.14 13.48 31.30
C GLN A 262 -1.01 12.60 30.75
N VAL A 263 -0.97 12.46 29.41
CA VAL A 263 0.10 11.75 28.72
C VAL A 263 1.30 12.68 28.80
N GLU A 264 2.32 12.29 29.56
CA GLU A 264 3.59 13.01 29.56
C GLU A 264 4.12 13.14 28.14
N THR A 265 4.58 14.32 27.77
CA THR A 265 5.12 14.58 26.43
C THR A 265 6.30 13.67 26.11
N LEU A 266 6.38 13.17 24.88
CA LEU A 266 7.48 12.38 24.36
C LEU A 266 8.10 13.11 23.15
N SER A 267 9.28 13.72 23.33
CA SER A 267 10.00 14.37 22.25
C SER A 267 11.04 13.43 21.64
N VAL A 268 10.91 13.10 20.36
CA VAL A 268 11.88 12.25 19.65
C VAL A 268 13.25 12.93 19.56
N ARG A 269 13.26 14.25 19.28
CA ARG A 269 14.52 15.00 19.15
C ARG A 269 15.27 15.08 20.49
N GLN A 270 14.57 15.33 21.58
CA GLN A 270 15.20 15.40 22.91
C GLN A 270 15.68 14.02 23.38
N SER A 271 14.88 12.98 23.20
CA SER A 271 15.26 11.62 23.60
C SER A 271 16.48 11.09 22.85
N LEU A 272 16.64 11.48 21.57
CA LEU A 272 17.79 11.05 20.75
C LEU A 272 18.99 12.00 20.85
N ALA A 273 18.86 13.17 21.44
CA ALA A 273 19.96 14.13 21.59
C ALA A 273 21.11 13.52 22.43
N GLY A 274 22.33 13.59 21.91
CA GLY A 274 23.53 13.04 22.53
C GLY A 274 23.59 11.52 22.64
N LYS A 275 22.71 10.78 21.94
CA LYS A 275 22.63 9.31 22.03
C LYS A 275 23.47 8.60 20.99
N HIS A 276 23.94 7.42 21.35
CA HIS A 276 24.65 6.48 20.50
C HIS A 276 23.70 5.33 20.11
N VAL A 277 23.44 5.18 18.81
CA VAL A 277 22.51 4.18 18.27
C VAL A 277 23.26 3.21 17.37
N LEU A 278 23.14 1.91 17.60
CA LEU A 278 23.63 0.88 16.69
C LEU A 278 22.49 0.45 15.77
N LEU A 279 22.62 0.74 14.46
CA LEU A 279 21.68 0.33 13.44
C LEU A 279 22.20 -0.88 12.69
N ILE A 280 21.48 -1.99 12.80
CA ILE A 280 21.72 -3.24 12.07
C ILE A 280 20.66 -3.35 10.98
N GLY A 281 21.10 -3.70 9.75
CA GLY A 281 20.20 -3.75 8.58
C GLY A 281 20.09 -2.43 7.81
N PHE A 282 21.02 -1.50 8.01
CA PHE A 282 21.09 -0.23 7.25
C PHE A 282 20.98 -0.43 5.73
N THR A 283 21.53 -1.48 5.17
CA THR A 283 21.50 -1.72 3.71
C THR A 283 20.13 -2.15 3.18
N GLY A 284 19.15 -2.39 4.06
CA GLY A 284 17.77 -2.71 3.72
C GLY A 284 16.92 -1.45 3.49
N PHE A 285 15.70 -1.65 2.98
CA PHE A 285 14.77 -0.59 2.63
C PHE A 285 14.42 0.31 3.83
N ILE A 286 13.95 -0.27 4.93
CA ILE A 286 13.55 0.47 6.15
C ILE A 286 14.75 1.17 6.80
N GLY A 287 15.89 0.45 6.95
CA GLY A 287 17.06 0.99 7.65
C GLY A 287 17.65 2.22 6.97
N LYS A 288 17.66 2.25 5.62
CA LYS A 288 18.12 3.42 4.87
C LYS A 288 17.21 4.63 5.05
N VAL A 289 15.89 4.43 4.95
CA VAL A 289 14.91 5.53 5.09
C VAL A 289 14.95 6.08 6.51
N TRP A 290 15.04 5.19 7.52
CA TRP A 290 15.15 5.61 8.91
C TRP A 290 16.42 6.43 9.18
N LEU A 291 17.58 5.98 8.66
CA LEU A 291 18.84 6.72 8.82
C LEU A 291 18.75 8.11 8.19
N ALA A 292 18.28 8.22 6.94
CA ALA A 292 18.14 9.50 6.26
C ALA A 292 17.26 10.46 7.08
N LYS A 293 16.10 9.96 7.54
CA LYS A 293 15.17 10.74 8.38
C LYS A 293 15.79 11.23 9.69
N ILE A 294 16.50 10.36 10.41
CA ILE A 294 17.11 10.74 11.68
C ILE A 294 18.23 11.75 11.47
N LEU A 295 19.04 11.61 10.43
CA LEU A 295 20.08 12.60 10.11
C LEU A 295 19.52 13.95 9.67
N GLU A 296 18.32 13.99 9.09
CA GLU A 296 17.63 15.23 8.71
C GLU A 296 16.97 15.92 9.91
N GLU A 297 16.36 15.16 10.83
CA GLU A 297 15.46 15.66 11.86
C GLU A 297 16.08 15.70 13.27
N CYS A 298 17.09 14.87 13.56
CA CYS A 298 17.73 14.75 14.88
C CYS A 298 19.22 15.08 14.77
N THR A 299 19.54 16.33 14.43
CA THR A 299 20.93 16.79 14.22
C THR A 299 21.80 16.69 15.49
N ASP A 300 21.17 16.68 16.66
CA ASP A 300 21.85 16.60 17.98
C ASP A 300 22.15 15.17 18.41
N ILE A 301 21.84 14.16 17.62
CA ILE A 301 22.25 12.77 17.88
C ILE A 301 23.79 12.69 17.92
N ALA A 302 24.34 11.98 18.91
CA ALA A 302 25.80 11.87 19.04
C ALA A 302 26.37 11.07 17.86
N LYS A 303 25.89 9.84 17.68
CA LYS A 303 26.37 8.98 16.59
C LYS A 303 25.45 7.81 16.27
N VAL A 304 25.31 7.51 15.00
CA VAL A 304 24.69 6.28 14.50
C VAL A 304 25.77 5.33 14.01
N HIS A 305 25.97 4.25 14.75
CA HIS A 305 26.88 3.17 14.40
C HIS A 305 26.18 2.21 13.42
N LEU A 306 26.75 1.97 12.25
CA LEU A 306 26.16 1.14 11.20
C LEU A 306 26.86 -0.19 11.12
N LEU A 307 26.23 -1.29 11.57
CA LEU A 307 26.76 -2.64 11.43
C LEU A 307 26.56 -3.11 9.98
N ILE A 308 27.63 -3.22 9.23
CA ILE A 308 27.60 -3.59 7.80
C ILE A 308 28.50 -4.80 7.56
N ARG A 309 27.93 -5.83 6.98
CA ARG A 309 28.66 -7.04 6.62
C ARG A 309 29.58 -6.80 5.43
N ARG A 310 30.85 -7.22 5.56
CA ARG A 310 31.82 -7.27 4.46
C ARG A 310 31.32 -8.17 3.35
N GLN A 311 31.52 -7.77 2.12
CA GLN A 311 31.36 -8.63 0.94
C GLN A 311 32.74 -9.00 0.36
N ARG A 312 32.80 -10.12 -0.38
CA ARG A 312 34.07 -10.64 -0.91
C ARG A 312 34.91 -9.60 -1.67
N SER A 313 34.27 -8.69 -2.39
CA SER A 313 34.91 -7.68 -3.25
C SER A 313 34.85 -6.26 -2.73
N THR A 314 34.12 -5.99 -1.61
CA THR A 314 33.85 -4.61 -1.18
C THR A 314 33.77 -4.53 0.34
N THR A 315 34.53 -3.58 0.92
CA THR A 315 34.51 -3.29 2.36
C THR A 315 33.17 -2.67 2.80
N ALA A 316 32.84 -2.75 4.09
CA ALA A 316 31.68 -2.10 4.67
C ALA A 316 31.68 -0.59 4.40
N GLN A 317 32.82 0.06 4.59
CA GLN A 317 33.00 1.50 4.33
C GLN A 317 32.66 1.88 2.90
N ARG A 318 33.22 1.21 1.91
CA ARG A 318 32.94 1.48 0.49
C ARG A 318 31.47 1.25 0.12
N ARG A 319 30.84 0.26 0.74
CA ARG A 319 29.39 0.02 0.53
C ARG A 319 28.57 1.17 1.04
N PHE A 320 28.89 1.70 2.21
CA PHE A 320 28.19 2.86 2.77
C PHE A 320 28.42 4.09 1.89
N GLU A 321 29.67 4.42 1.56
CA GLU A 321 30.03 5.55 0.70
C GLU A 321 29.29 5.54 -0.64
N LYS A 322 29.23 4.34 -1.26
CA LYS A 322 28.48 4.17 -2.50
C LYS A 322 26.98 4.46 -2.32
N ILE A 323 26.36 3.94 -1.26
CA ILE A 323 24.94 4.18 -0.97
C ILE A 323 24.70 5.67 -0.69
N ALA A 324 25.54 6.30 0.12
CA ALA A 324 25.41 7.72 0.47
C ALA A 324 25.59 8.65 -0.75
N ALA A 325 26.47 8.29 -1.69
CA ALA A 325 26.71 9.09 -2.90
C ALA A 325 25.68 8.86 -4.01
N GLU A 326 25.19 7.61 -4.18
CA GLU A 326 24.36 7.24 -5.33
C GLU A 326 22.84 7.17 -5.02
N SER A 327 22.47 7.02 -3.75
CA SER A 327 21.05 6.88 -3.38
C SER A 327 20.35 8.24 -3.32
N PRO A 328 19.23 8.40 -4.01
CA PRO A 328 18.40 9.61 -3.91
C PRO A 328 17.87 9.92 -2.49
N LEU A 329 17.95 8.94 -1.59
CA LEU A 329 17.58 9.08 -0.17
C LEU A 329 18.29 10.24 0.54
N PHE A 330 19.53 10.54 0.16
CA PHE A 330 20.35 11.54 0.81
C PHE A 330 20.36 12.88 0.06
N GLU A 331 19.50 13.05 -0.95
CA GLU A 331 19.48 14.28 -1.77
C GLU A 331 19.21 15.53 -0.94
N ASN A 332 18.29 15.48 0.02
CA ASN A 332 18.03 16.60 0.92
C ASN A 332 19.24 16.97 1.77
N LEU A 333 19.98 15.97 2.26
CA LEU A 333 21.21 16.18 3.02
C LEU A 333 22.33 16.73 2.13
N HIS A 334 22.46 16.24 0.90
CA HIS A 334 23.38 16.80 -0.08
C HIS A 334 23.08 18.28 -0.38
N LEU A 335 21.80 18.62 -0.54
CA LEU A 335 21.38 20.01 -0.75
C LEU A 335 21.65 20.91 0.47
N ARG A 336 21.46 20.37 1.68
CA ARG A 336 21.63 21.11 2.94
C ARG A 336 23.11 21.38 3.26
N TYR A 337 23.97 20.38 3.06
CA TYR A 337 25.38 20.45 3.47
C TYR A 337 26.36 20.68 2.32
N GLY A 338 25.96 20.50 1.06
CA GLY A 338 26.81 20.73 -0.11
C GLY A 338 28.16 20.00 -0.02
N ALA A 339 29.25 20.77 -0.05
CA ALA A 339 30.62 20.23 0.07
C ALA A 339 30.92 19.59 1.44
N ASP A 340 30.24 20.01 2.48
CA ASP A 340 30.45 19.53 3.85
C ASP A 340 29.67 18.24 4.15
N PHE A 341 28.90 17.70 3.21
CA PHE A 341 28.11 16.49 3.39
C PHE A 341 28.95 15.31 3.88
N GLY A 342 30.14 15.11 3.31
CA GLY A 342 31.05 14.03 3.73
C GLY A 342 31.54 14.19 5.17
N ALA A 343 31.86 15.44 5.58
CA ALA A 343 32.25 15.74 6.95
C ALA A 343 31.10 15.54 7.94
N PHE A 344 29.90 15.97 7.58
CA PHE A 344 28.69 15.75 8.37
C PHE A 344 28.41 14.25 8.57
N LEU A 345 28.49 13.44 7.52
CA LEU A 345 28.30 12.00 7.63
C LEU A 345 29.36 11.35 8.53
N ALA A 346 30.63 11.74 8.41
CA ALA A 346 31.72 11.22 9.24
C ALA A 346 31.54 11.60 10.71
N GLU A 347 31.00 12.80 10.99
CA GLU A 347 30.65 13.21 12.33
C GLU A 347 29.50 12.39 12.90
N LYS A 348 28.42 12.20 12.15
CA LYS A 348 27.15 11.59 12.65
C LYS A 348 27.10 10.08 12.49
N THR A 349 27.93 9.47 11.64
CA THR A 349 27.90 8.02 11.42
C THR A 349 29.27 7.38 11.65
N GLU A 350 29.26 6.12 12.05
CA GLU A 350 30.44 5.26 12.13
C GLU A 350 30.14 3.91 11.52
N ILE A 351 30.99 3.45 10.63
CA ILE A 351 30.83 2.17 9.96
C ILE A 351 31.55 1.10 10.73
N ILE A 352 30.81 0.10 11.19
CA ILE A 352 31.32 -1.06 11.92
C ILE A 352 31.19 -2.29 11.03
N GLU A 353 32.33 -2.92 10.74
CA GLU A 353 32.34 -4.19 10.03
C GLU A 353 31.98 -5.32 10.99
N GLY A 354 30.88 -6.06 10.69
CA GLY A 354 30.43 -7.17 11.52
C GLY A 354 29.29 -7.94 10.86
N ASP A 355 28.90 -9.03 11.50
CA ASP A 355 27.84 -9.92 11.03
C ASP A 355 27.03 -10.44 12.22
N ILE A 356 25.74 -10.13 12.25
CA ILE A 356 24.82 -10.55 13.32
C ILE A 356 24.80 -12.07 13.53
N THR A 357 25.14 -12.86 12.51
CA THR A 357 25.16 -14.33 12.57
C THR A 357 26.39 -14.88 13.31
N GLN A 358 27.33 -14.01 13.68
CA GLN A 358 28.56 -14.39 14.37
C GLN A 358 28.49 -14.06 15.88
N PRO A 359 29.12 -14.85 16.73
CA PRO A 359 29.33 -14.50 18.14
C PRO A 359 29.94 -13.10 18.30
N GLY A 360 29.48 -12.33 19.28
CA GLY A 360 29.90 -10.95 19.47
C GLY A 360 29.64 -10.04 18.27
N LEU A 361 28.69 -10.41 17.41
CA LEU A 361 28.34 -9.74 16.15
C LEU A 361 29.51 -9.68 15.15
N GLY A 362 30.54 -10.49 15.30
CA GLY A 362 31.74 -10.45 14.49
C GLY A 362 32.51 -9.11 14.53
N ILE A 363 32.29 -8.32 15.59
CA ILE A 363 32.93 -7.02 15.79
C ILE A 363 34.31 -7.19 16.40
N GLU A 364 35.27 -6.36 16.00
CA GLU A 364 36.61 -6.30 16.60
C GLU A 364 36.57 -6.00 18.09
N SER A 365 37.42 -6.64 18.89
CA SER A 365 37.38 -6.60 20.37
C SER A 365 37.42 -5.18 20.98
N GLU A 366 38.21 -4.27 20.43
CA GLU A 366 38.33 -2.91 20.96
C GLU A 366 37.08 -2.09 20.63
N THR A 367 36.55 -2.23 19.42
CA THR A 367 35.26 -1.64 19.02
C THR A 367 34.13 -2.19 19.84
N PHE A 368 34.12 -3.49 20.13
CA PHE A 368 33.13 -4.15 20.97
C PHE A 368 33.13 -3.56 22.40
N LYS A 369 34.29 -3.42 23.04
CA LYS A 369 34.44 -2.84 24.37
C LYS A 369 33.90 -1.41 24.41
N ARG A 370 34.23 -0.60 23.44
CA ARG A 370 33.77 0.79 23.34
C ARG A 370 32.26 0.87 23.14
N LEU A 371 31.67 0.05 22.27
CA LEU A 371 30.22 0.02 22.04
C LEU A 371 29.46 -0.39 23.30
N LYS A 372 29.93 -1.45 23.99
CA LYS A 372 29.35 -1.95 25.21
C LYS A 372 29.09 -0.83 26.24
N SER A 373 30.02 0.08 26.42
CA SER A 373 29.90 1.17 27.41
C SER A 373 29.15 2.40 26.91
N ASN A 374 29.08 2.62 25.61
CA ASN A 374 28.56 3.86 25.05
C ASN A 374 27.16 3.76 24.46
N LEU A 375 26.72 2.57 24.04
CA LEU A 375 25.43 2.42 23.36
C LEU A 375 24.23 2.71 24.28
N ASP A 376 23.28 3.46 23.73
CA ASP A 376 21.99 3.74 24.35
C ASP A 376 20.87 2.87 23.72
N LEU A 377 20.97 2.60 22.41
CA LEU A 377 19.94 1.87 21.65
C LEU A 377 20.56 0.99 20.56
N VAL A 378 20.00 -0.19 20.39
CA VAL A 378 20.26 -1.09 19.26
C VAL A 378 18.96 -1.22 18.45
N ILE A 379 19.00 -0.90 17.17
CA ILE A 379 17.90 -1.10 16.23
C ILE A 379 18.26 -2.27 15.31
N ASN A 380 17.57 -3.39 15.48
CA ASN A 380 17.72 -4.56 14.63
C ASN A 380 16.65 -4.56 13.54
N SER A 381 16.96 -3.98 12.39
CA SER A 381 16.14 -4.06 11.17
C SER A 381 16.66 -5.12 10.19
N SER A 382 17.58 -5.99 10.62
CA SER A 382 18.02 -7.11 9.80
C SER A 382 16.97 -8.22 9.79
N GLY A 383 16.91 -8.93 8.70
CA GLY A 383 16.01 -10.07 8.56
C GLY A 383 16.03 -10.60 7.14
N LEU A 384 15.79 -11.88 7.00
CA LEU A 384 15.58 -12.50 5.71
C LEU A 384 14.09 -12.45 5.41
N THR A 385 13.71 -11.68 4.40
CA THR A 385 12.30 -11.37 4.07
C THR A 385 11.71 -12.25 2.96
N ASP A 386 12.52 -13.15 2.37
CA ASP A 386 12.00 -14.15 1.45
C ASP A 386 10.96 -15.03 2.16
N PHE A 387 9.82 -15.30 1.54
CA PHE A 387 8.79 -16.14 2.14
C PHE A 387 9.24 -17.58 2.33
N ASN A 388 9.99 -18.11 1.35
CA ASN A 388 10.46 -19.50 1.33
C ASN A 388 11.99 -19.53 1.22
N PRO A 389 12.70 -19.08 2.26
CA PRO A 389 14.17 -19.08 2.26
C PRO A 389 14.72 -20.50 2.50
N ASP A 390 16.00 -20.69 2.19
CA ASP A 390 16.77 -21.82 2.69
C ASP A 390 16.73 -21.82 4.23
N LEU A 391 16.31 -22.96 4.83
CA LEU A 391 16.10 -23.06 6.27
C LEU A 391 17.33 -22.63 7.08
N ARG A 392 18.55 -22.98 6.65
CA ARG A 392 19.80 -22.58 7.33
C ARG A 392 19.94 -21.07 7.39
N GLN A 393 19.64 -20.38 6.29
CA GLN A 393 19.71 -18.92 6.24
C GLN A 393 18.65 -18.29 7.14
N ALA A 394 17.44 -18.84 7.14
CA ALA A 394 16.38 -18.38 8.02
C ALA A 394 16.74 -18.53 9.50
N LEU A 395 17.27 -19.69 9.89
CA LEU A 395 17.74 -19.94 11.26
C LEU A 395 18.88 -19.00 11.64
N SER A 396 19.89 -18.91 10.80
CA SER A 396 21.10 -18.11 11.07
C SER A 396 20.78 -16.62 11.22
N ILE A 397 19.94 -16.05 10.35
CA ILE A 397 19.68 -14.60 10.35
C ILE A 397 18.56 -14.24 11.34
N ASN A 398 17.41 -14.94 11.28
CA ASN A 398 16.24 -14.55 12.06
C ASN A 398 16.32 -15.01 13.52
N ILE A 399 16.93 -16.17 13.80
CA ILE A 399 17.00 -16.76 15.15
C ILE A 399 18.38 -16.57 15.78
N GLU A 400 19.43 -17.15 15.20
CA GLU A 400 20.79 -17.09 15.77
C GLU A 400 21.29 -15.63 15.87
N GLY A 401 21.02 -14.83 14.83
CA GLY A 401 21.32 -13.40 14.88
C GLY A 401 20.61 -12.68 16.02
N THR A 402 19.36 -13.04 16.32
CA THR A 402 18.63 -12.48 17.46
C THR A 402 19.23 -12.93 18.79
N LEU A 403 19.59 -14.20 18.93
CA LEU A 403 20.27 -14.72 20.14
C LEU A 403 21.62 -14.05 20.37
N ASN A 404 22.44 -13.89 19.32
CA ASN A 404 23.71 -13.17 19.41
C ASN A 404 23.54 -11.70 19.84
N LEU A 405 22.43 -11.06 19.41
CA LEU A 405 22.09 -9.71 19.88
C LEU A 405 21.69 -9.66 21.34
N ILE A 406 20.91 -10.61 21.83
CA ILE A 406 20.54 -10.71 23.26
C ILE A 406 21.82 -10.87 24.09
N GLU A 407 22.75 -11.74 23.67
CA GLU A 407 24.04 -11.94 24.34
C GLU A 407 24.90 -10.68 24.32
N PHE A 408 24.93 -9.95 23.21
CA PHE A 408 25.62 -8.66 23.11
C PHE A 408 24.99 -7.61 24.06
N LEU A 409 23.66 -7.49 24.07
CA LEU A 409 22.94 -6.56 24.94
C LEU A 409 23.15 -6.82 26.42
N ARG A 410 23.23 -8.09 26.84
CA ARG A 410 23.52 -8.47 28.23
C ARG A 410 24.88 -7.96 28.72
N GLN A 411 25.79 -7.74 27.81
CA GLN A 411 27.10 -7.19 28.09
C GLN A 411 27.11 -5.65 28.05
N CYS A 412 26.10 -5.00 27.46
CA CYS A 412 26.01 -3.55 27.39
C CYS A 412 25.56 -2.94 28.72
N ASP A 413 26.13 -1.80 29.09
CA ASP A 413 25.87 -1.16 30.38
C ASP A 413 24.43 -0.59 30.45
N ARG A 414 23.87 -0.09 29.34
CA ARG A 414 22.58 0.61 29.34
C ARG A 414 21.72 0.49 28.07
N ALA A 415 22.22 -0.22 27.06
CA ALA A 415 21.53 -0.27 25.76
C ALA A 415 20.14 -0.91 25.84
N ALA A 416 19.18 -0.33 25.13
CA ALA A 416 17.88 -0.93 24.84
C ALA A 416 17.88 -1.56 23.45
N MET A 417 16.90 -2.44 23.14
CA MET A 417 16.77 -3.04 21.82
C MET A 417 15.39 -2.78 21.21
N LEU A 418 15.38 -2.28 19.98
CA LEU A 418 14.24 -2.27 19.08
C LEU A 418 14.45 -3.39 18.04
N HIS A 419 13.58 -4.42 18.08
CA HIS A 419 13.67 -5.58 17.19
C HIS A 419 12.54 -5.57 16.15
N LEU A 420 12.87 -5.50 14.85
CA LEU A 420 11.89 -5.60 13.79
C LEU A 420 11.49 -7.06 13.53
N SER A 421 10.20 -7.32 13.68
CA SER A 421 9.52 -8.55 13.34
C SER A 421 8.53 -8.34 12.19
N THR A 422 7.33 -8.89 12.25
CA THR A 422 6.25 -8.69 11.30
C THR A 422 4.89 -8.93 11.94
N CYS A 423 3.83 -8.24 11.51
CA CYS A 423 2.46 -8.55 11.93
C CYS A 423 2.07 -10.00 11.62
N TYR A 424 2.67 -10.60 10.62
CA TYR A 424 2.30 -11.94 10.13
C TYR A 424 2.88 -13.11 10.94
N VAL A 425 3.57 -12.84 12.06
CA VAL A 425 3.98 -13.89 13.04
C VAL A 425 2.78 -14.63 13.63
N VAL A 426 1.59 -14.05 13.54
CA VAL A 426 0.34 -14.67 14.02
C VAL A 426 -0.10 -15.88 13.19
N GLY A 427 0.48 -16.12 12.00
CA GLY A 427 0.17 -17.24 11.14
C GLY A 427 -1.30 -17.27 10.69
N TYR A 428 -1.89 -18.47 10.55
CA TYR A 428 -3.30 -18.63 10.13
C TYR A 428 -4.25 -18.22 11.25
N ARG A 429 -4.78 -17.01 11.18
CA ARG A 429 -5.71 -16.44 12.14
C ARG A 429 -6.61 -15.40 11.48
N ASP A 430 -7.87 -15.31 11.92
CA ASP A 430 -8.82 -14.29 11.48
C ASP A 430 -9.15 -13.30 12.59
N GLY A 431 -9.64 -12.13 12.19
CA GLY A 431 -10.17 -11.10 13.05
C GLY A 431 -9.11 -10.14 13.59
N ARG A 432 -9.44 -9.53 14.72
CA ARG A 432 -8.64 -8.49 15.36
C ARG A 432 -7.42 -9.08 16.07
N ILE A 433 -6.25 -8.56 15.77
CA ILE A 433 -4.96 -8.97 16.30
C ILE A 433 -4.43 -7.85 17.20
N THR A 434 -4.30 -8.16 18.48
CA THR A 434 -3.81 -7.24 19.51
C THR A 434 -2.28 -7.21 19.58
N GLU A 435 -1.75 -6.17 20.22
CA GLU A 435 -0.31 -5.95 20.42
C GLU A 435 0.20 -6.73 21.64
N THR A 436 0.02 -8.05 21.60
CA THR A 436 0.43 -8.96 22.68
C THR A 436 1.47 -9.97 22.20
N LEU A 437 2.34 -10.39 23.09
CA LEU A 437 3.26 -11.49 22.90
C LEU A 437 2.87 -12.65 23.81
N THR A 438 2.65 -13.79 23.22
CA THR A 438 2.46 -15.07 23.92
C THR A 438 3.68 -15.93 23.61
N SER A 439 4.47 -16.27 24.62
CA SER A 439 5.60 -17.20 24.46
C SER A 439 5.07 -18.55 23.98
N ASP A 440 5.89 -19.21 23.15
CA ASP A 440 5.59 -20.55 22.63
C ASP A 440 4.24 -20.67 21.91
N TYR A 441 3.85 -19.55 21.30
CA TYR A 441 2.62 -19.47 20.49
C TYR A 441 2.75 -20.28 19.21
N THR A 442 1.68 -21.03 18.90
CA THR A 442 1.45 -21.59 17.57
C THR A 442 0.06 -21.22 17.06
N PRO A 443 -0.11 -20.89 15.76
CA PRO A 443 -1.44 -20.59 15.22
C PRO A 443 -2.45 -21.72 15.37
N LYS A 444 -2.00 -22.98 15.40
CA LYS A 444 -2.85 -24.17 15.64
C LYS A 444 -3.09 -24.49 17.11
N GLY A 445 -2.50 -23.73 18.04
CA GLY A 445 -2.69 -23.97 19.47
C GLY A 445 -2.09 -25.29 19.96
N VAL A 446 -0.91 -25.67 19.46
CA VAL A 446 -0.21 -26.88 19.91
C VAL A 446 0.27 -26.68 21.33
N ALA A 447 -0.24 -27.49 22.28
CA ALA A 447 -0.05 -27.27 23.71
C ALA A 447 1.40 -27.46 24.19
N ASP A 448 2.12 -28.39 23.57
CA ASP A 448 3.50 -28.76 23.99
C ASP A 448 4.58 -28.12 23.11
N PHE A 449 4.25 -27.02 22.42
CA PHE A 449 5.23 -26.32 21.62
C PHE A 449 6.17 -25.50 22.51
N ASP A 450 7.47 -25.72 22.36
CA ASP A 450 8.55 -24.98 22.98
C ASP A 450 9.47 -24.44 21.88
N ALA A 451 9.60 -23.12 21.78
CA ALA A 451 10.39 -22.45 20.73
C ALA A 451 11.90 -22.81 20.79
N ARG A 452 12.43 -23.14 21.96
CA ARG A 452 13.85 -23.53 22.14
C ARG A 452 14.06 -24.94 21.61
N ILE A 453 13.17 -25.86 21.96
CA ILE A 453 13.23 -27.25 21.49
C ILE A 453 13.04 -27.26 19.96
N GLU A 454 12.08 -26.49 19.47
CA GLU A 454 11.83 -26.40 18.04
C GLU A 454 13.02 -25.82 17.27
N TYR A 455 13.68 -24.79 17.79
CA TYR A 455 14.90 -24.25 17.19
C TYR A 455 16.00 -25.32 17.06
N GLU A 456 16.25 -26.10 18.11
CA GLU A 456 17.24 -27.19 18.04
C GLU A 456 16.82 -28.29 17.07
N SER A 457 15.52 -28.63 17.02
CA SER A 457 14.96 -29.58 16.05
C SER A 457 15.20 -29.11 14.61
N LEU A 458 14.94 -27.83 14.31
CA LEU A 458 15.17 -27.25 12.99
C LEU A 458 16.67 -27.25 12.60
N ARG A 459 17.56 -26.98 13.56
CA ARG A 459 19.02 -27.07 13.34
C ARG A 459 19.42 -28.50 13.00
N GLN A 460 18.91 -29.47 13.73
CA GLN A 460 19.19 -30.88 13.51
C GLN A 460 18.65 -31.31 12.13
N LEU A 461 17.42 -30.94 11.78
CA LEU A 461 16.80 -31.21 10.48
C LEU A 461 17.65 -30.63 9.32
N ALA A 462 18.18 -29.42 9.46
CA ALA A 462 19.05 -28.82 8.46
C ALA A 462 20.33 -29.62 8.26
N LYS A 463 20.98 -30.07 9.35
CA LYS A 463 22.20 -30.93 9.31
C LYS A 463 21.91 -32.29 8.68
N GLU A 464 20.76 -32.90 8.97
CA GLU A 464 20.37 -34.18 8.39
C GLU A 464 20.17 -34.08 6.87
N ILE A 465 19.57 -33.00 6.38
CA ILE A 465 19.44 -32.74 4.94
C ILE A 465 20.81 -32.56 4.29
N GLU A 466 21.72 -31.82 4.91
CA GLU A 466 23.08 -31.63 4.42
C GLU A 466 23.84 -32.96 4.35
N SER A 467 23.79 -33.75 5.39
CA SER A 467 24.40 -35.09 5.43
C SER A 467 23.81 -36.01 4.36
N ARG A 468 22.48 -35.99 4.21
CA ARG A 468 21.78 -36.77 3.17
C ARG A 468 22.23 -36.35 1.75
N ALA A 469 22.50 -35.06 1.51
CA ALA A 469 22.96 -34.52 0.23
C ALA A 469 24.35 -35.08 -0.17
N GLU A 470 25.16 -35.45 0.82
CA GLU A 470 26.50 -36.02 0.62
C GLU A 470 26.49 -37.56 0.49
N SER A 471 25.35 -38.21 0.75
CA SER A 471 25.20 -39.65 0.65
C SER A 471 25.47 -40.17 -0.78
N ALA A 472 26.01 -41.39 -0.87
CA ALA A 472 26.26 -42.06 -2.14
C ALA A 472 24.99 -42.17 -3.01
N LEU A 473 23.83 -42.42 -2.37
CA LEU A 473 22.55 -42.59 -3.04
C LEU A 473 22.14 -41.29 -3.79
N VAL A 474 22.20 -40.15 -3.11
CA VAL A 474 21.82 -38.85 -3.69
C VAL A 474 22.84 -38.45 -4.76
N THR A 475 24.12 -38.68 -4.50
CA THR A 475 25.19 -38.36 -5.45
C THR A 475 25.04 -39.15 -6.75
N GLU A 476 24.74 -40.45 -6.68
CA GLU A 476 24.52 -41.29 -7.87
C GLU A 476 23.26 -40.88 -8.66
N LYS A 477 22.15 -40.62 -7.96
CA LYS A 477 20.94 -40.10 -8.57
C LYS A 477 21.16 -38.77 -9.31
N ILE A 478 21.94 -37.88 -8.75
CA ILE A 478 22.32 -36.61 -9.37
C ILE A 478 23.22 -36.85 -10.58
N ARG A 479 24.17 -37.79 -10.49
CA ARG A 479 25.06 -38.18 -11.59
C ARG A 479 24.24 -38.68 -12.78
N GLU A 480 23.32 -39.60 -12.54
CA GLU A 480 22.41 -40.12 -13.58
C GLU A 480 21.62 -39.00 -14.25
N GLN A 481 21.07 -38.07 -13.46
CA GLN A 481 20.32 -36.91 -13.99
C GLN A 481 21.19 -35.96 -14.83
N VAL A 482 22.47 -35.79 -14.49
CA VAL A 482 23.40 -34.97 -15.26
C VAL A 482 23.76 -35.66 -16.56
N MET A 483 24.01 -36.99 -16.50
CA MET A 483 24.37 -37.79 -17.68
C MET A 483 23.19 -37.98 -18.66
N SER A 484 21.96 -38.13 -18.20
CA SER A 484 20.77 -38.28 -19.02
C SER A 484 20.50 -37.09 -19.95
N LYS A 485 21.09 -35.92 -19.68
CA LYS A 485 20.95 -34.73 -20.53
C LYS A 485 21.75 -34.78 -21.84
N GLY A 486 22.44 -35.92 -22.13
CA GLY A 486 23.05 -36.20 -23.40
C GLY A 486 24.26 -35.34 -23.80
N ARG A 487 24.82 -34.56 -22.87
CA ARG A 487 26.00 -33.71 -23.12
C ARG A 487 27.27 -34.48 -22.82
N LYS A 488 28.18 -34.60 -23.78
CA LYS A 488 29.51 -35.11 -23.51
C LYS A 488 30.27 -34.13 -22.62
N LEU A 489 30.49 -34.48 -21.38
CA LEU A 489 31.20 -33.69 -20.38
C LEU A 489 32.57 -34.35 -20.08
N SER A 490 33.60 -33.57 -19.88
CA SER A 490 34.86 -34.06 -19.27
C SER A 490 34.64 -34.44 -17.80
N ALA A 491 35.51 -35.21 -17.22
CA ALA A 491 35.41 -35.63 -15.82
C ALA A 491 35.29 -34.42 -14.85
N THR A 492 36.05 -33.37 -15.09
CA THR A 492 36.06 -32.12 -14.28
C THR A 492 34.77 -31.36 -14.43
N GLU A 493 34.22 -31.28 -15.64
CA GLU A 493 32.92 -30.63 -15.90
C GLU A 493 31.76 -31.41 -15.28
N LEU A 494 31.83 -32.76 -15.34
CA LEU A 494 30.84 -33.63 -14.71
C LEU A 494 30.79 -33.42 -13.18
N GLU A 495 31.95 -33.42 -12.53
CA GLU A 495 32.04 -33.14 -11.09
C GLU A 495 31.55 -31.75 -10.71
N ALA A 496 31.88 -30.72 -11.51
CA ALA A 496 31.41 -29.37 -11.29
C ALA A 496 29.87 -29.31 -11.44
N GLN A 497 29.29 -30.01 -12.41
CA GLN A 497 27.84 -30.09 -12.60
C GLN A 497 27.15 -30.88 -11.47
N ILE A 498 27.74 -31.99 -11.02
CA ILE A 498 27.23 -32.76 -9.87
C ILE A 498 27.23 -31.87 -8.62
N ARG A 499 28.32 -31.17 -8.34
CA ARG A 499 28.42 -30.23 -7.19
C ARG A 499 27.37 -29.14 -7.26
N LYS A 500 27.20 -28.52 -8.43
CA LYS A 500 26.17 -27.48 -8.65
C LYS A 500 24.75 -28.02 -8.49
N GLN A 501 24.47 -29.22 -8.99
CA GLN A 501 23.18 -29.85 -8.88
C GLN A 501 22.89 -30.31 -7.44
N ARG A 502 23.89 -30.79 -6.70
CA ARG A 502 23.78 -31.11 -5.29
C ARG A 502 23.45 -29.89 -4.45
N GLN A 503 24.16 -28.76 -4.67
CA GLN A 503 23.82 -27.50 -4.00
C GLN A 503 22.37 -27.05 -4.23
N ARG A 504 21.85 -27.22 -5.46
CA ARG A 504 20.45 -26.94 -5.78
C ARG A 504 19.52 -27.89 -5.03
N TRP A 505 19.78 -29.19 -5.11
CA TRP A 505 18.98 -30.19 -4.42
C TRP A 505 18.92 -29.93 -2.91
N THR A 506 20.08 -29.67 -2.27
CA THR A 506 20.14 -29.34 -0.84
C THR A 506 19.30 -28.10 -0.51
N ARG A 507 19.42 -27.05 -1.33
CA ARG A 507 18.66 -25.83 -1.15
C ARG A 507 17.14 -26.08 -1.29
N ASP A 508 16.73 -26.81 -2.32
CA ASP A 508 15.33 -27.10 -2.58
C ASP A 508 14.71 -27.95 -1.45
N GLU A 509 15.43 -28.97 -0.97
CA GLU A 509 15.02 -29.78 0.20
C GLU A 509 14.90 -28.95 1.49
N LEU A 510 15.86 -28.04 1.74
CA LEU A 510 15.83 -27.15 2.91
C LEU A 510 14.67 -26.16 2.86
N ILE A 511 14.36 -25.64 1.68
CA ILE A 511 13.18 -24.78 1.48
C ILE A 511 11.90 -25.57 1.77
N GLU A 512 11.78 -26.78 1.20
CA GLU A 512 10.60 -27.63 1.38
C GLU A 512 10.44 -28.06 2.85
N ALA A 513 11.50 -28.48 3.49
CA ALA A 513 11.48 -28.88 4.90
C ALA A 513 11.03 -27.72 5.82
N GLY A 514 11.55 -26.52 5.62
CA GLY A 514 11.16 -25.34 6.36
C GLY A 514 9.67 -24.99 6.15
N MET A 515 9.18 -25.13 4.93
CA MET A 515 7.79 -24.88 4.58
C MET A 515 6.83 -25.92 5.18
N ILE A 516 7.20 -27.19 5.13
CA ILE A 516 6.41 -28.28 5.75
C ILE A 516 6.29 -28.02 7.25
N ARG A 517 7.42 -27.75 7.92
CA ARG A 517 7.45 -27.52 9.36
C ARG A 517 6.65 -26.28 9.78
N ALA A 518 6.76 -25.19 9.05
CA ALA A 518 5.95 -23.99 9.28
C ALA A 518 4.44 -24.30 9.20
N ARG A 519 4.01 -25.00 8.15
CA ARG A 519 2.60 -25.39 7.94
C ARG A 519 2.07 -26.37 8.97
N GLU A 520 2.92 -27.23 9.48
CA GLU A 520 2.59 -28.17 10.55
C GLU A 520 2.07 -27.43 11.78
N PHE A 521 2.70 -26.34 12.18
CA PHE A 521 2.31 -25.51 13.30
C PHE A 521 1.32 -24.39 12.96
N GLY A 522 1.03 -24.12 11.70
CA GLY A 522 0.02 -23.14 11.24
C GLY A 522 0.57 -21.83 10.72
N TRP A 523 1.85 -21.77 10.37
CA TRP A 523 2.38 -20.62 9.62
C TRP A 523 2.37 -20.87 8.11
N PRO A 524 2.11 -19.83 7.30
CA PRO A 524 2.05 -19.98 5.84
C PRO A 524 3.41 -20.25 5.19
N ASN A 525 4.51 -19.84 5.83
CA ASN A 525 5.86 -19.90 5.27
C ASN A 525 6.95 -19.88 6.35
N THR A 526 8.16 -20.24 5.95
CA THR A 526 9.35 -20.30 6.83
C THR A 526 9.71 -18.94 7.43
N TYR A 527 9.50 -17.84 6.69
CA TYR A 527 9.79 -16.49 7.18
C TYR A 527 8.98 -16.14 8.42
N THR A 528 7.66 -16.21 8.33
CA THR A 528 6.76 -15.86 9.44
C THR A 528 6.95 -16.80 10.64
N PHE A 529 7.22 -18.07 10.38
CA PHE A 529 7.53 -19.07 11.40
C PHE A 529 8.81 -18.72 12.17
N THR A 530 9.94 -18.50 11.48
CA THR A 530 11.21 -18.21 12.16
C THR A 530 11.22 -16.87 12.88
N LYS A 531 10.45 -15.88 12.38
CA LYS A 531 10.24 -14.62 13.09
C LYS A 531 9.43 -14.82 14.38
N SER A 532 8.38 -15.67 14.37
CA SER A 532 7.60 -16.00 15.57
C SER A 532 8.43 -16.75 16.62
N VAL A 533 9.24 -17.72 16.19
CA VAL A 533 10.19 -18.43 17.08
C VAL A 533 11.17 -17.43 17.70
N ALA A 534 11.71 -16.48 16.91
CA ALA A 534 12.62 -15.46 17.44
C ALA A 534 11.94 -14.58 18.51
N GLU A 535 10.69 -14.18 18.33
CA GLU A 535 9.94 -13.42 19.34
C GLU A 535 9.76 -14.22 20.65
N SER A 536 9.41 -15.50 20.56
CA SER A 536 9.30 -16.37 21.73
C SER A 536 10.65 -16.51 22.46
N LEU A 537 11.75 -16.60 21.71
CA LEU A 537 13.10 -16.64 22.30
C LEU A 537 13.49 -15.30 22.94
N ILE A 538 13.11 -14.15 22.38
CA ILE A 538 13.29 -12.85 23.05
C ILE A 538 12.58 -12.84 24.40
N ALA A 539 11.30 -13.24 24.43
CA ALA A 539 10.53 -13.30 25.67
C ALA A 539 11.14 -14.23 26.72
N SER A 540 11.70 -15.37 26.30
CA SER A 540 12.30 -16.37 27.20
C SER A 540 13.70 -15.98 27.66
N PHE A 541 14.52 -15.42 26.76
CA PHE A 541 15.93 -15.14 27.04
C PHE A 541 16.23 -13.67 27.40
N ALA A 542 15.29 -12.75 27.23
CA ALA A 542 15.53 -11.33 27.51
C ALA A 542 14.38 -10.65 28.32
N PRO A 543 13.76 -11.32 29.30
CA PRO A 543 12.67 -10.75 30.08
C PRO A 543 13.09 -9.55 30.93
N ASP A 544 14.37 -9.47 31.25
CA ASP A 544 15.03 -8.46 32.08
C ASP A 544 15.62 -7.29 31.28
N LEU A 545 15.68 -7.42 29.95
CA LEU A 545 16.26 -6.39 29.08
C LEU A 545 15.17 -5.44 28.55
N PRO A 546 15.49 -4.17 28.36
CA PRO A 546 14.56 -3.21 27.75
C PRO A 546 14.45 -3.45 26.25
N VAL A 547 13.43 -4.17 25.85
CA VAL A 547 13.20 -4.61 24.45
C VAL A 547 11.81 -4.18 23.98
N ALA A 548 11.72 -3.67 22.77
CA ALA A 548 10.48 -3.50 22.03
C ALA A 548 10.53 -4.32 20.74
N ILE A 549 9.51 -5.13 20.53
CA ILE A 549 9.28 -5.91 19.31
C ILE A 549 8.34 -5.09 18.41
N VAL A 550 8.82 -4.73 17.23
CA VAL A 550 8.05 -3.96 16.28
C VAL A 550 7.61 -4.85 15.11
N ARG A 551 6.32 -4.92 14.88
CA ARG A 551 5.68 -5.76 13.86
C ARG A 551 5.09 -4.89 12.75
N PRO A 552 5.84 -4.54 11.70
CA PRO A 552 5.26 -3.88 10.53
C PRO A 552 4.35 -4.84 9.76
N SER A 553 3.32 -4.30 9.13
CA SER A 553 2.55 -4.99 8.09
C SER A 553 3.34 -5.02 6.74
N ILE A 554 2.68 -5.02 5.59
CA ILE A 554 3.36 -5.02 4.30
C ILE A 554 3.92 -3.63 4.01
N VAL A 555 5.24 -3.48 4.14
CA VAL A 555 5.92 -2.20 3.96
C VAL A 555 6.13 -1.91 2.48
N GLU A 556 5.63 -0.77 2.04
CA GLU A 556 5.64 -0.36 0.64
C GLU A 556 6.13 1.08 0.45
N THR A 557 5.99 1.61 -0.73
CA THR A 557 6.41 2.94 -1.20
C THR A 557 6.10 4.05 -0.20
N SER A 558 7.00 5.02 -0.05
CA SER A 558 6.84 6.21 0.80
C SER A 558 5.72 7.15 0.32
N THR A 559 5.09 7.84 1.26
CA THR A 559 4.14 8.93 0.95
C THR A 559 4.81 10.30 0.90
N HIS A 560 5.82 10.55 1.76
CA HIS A 560 6.48 11.85 1.91
C HIS A 560 7.99 11.74 2.05
N ASP A 561 8.48 10.89 2.96
CA ASP A 561 9.89 10.85 3.32
C ASP A 561 10.60 9.63 2.70
N PRO A 562 11.78 9.81 2.11
CA PRO A 562 12.55 11.04 1.90
C PRO A 562 11.97 11.92 0.79
N PHE A 563 11.13 11.38 -0.06
CA PHE A 563 10.30 12.02 -1.07
C PHE A 563 9.16 11.10 -1.49
N GLU A 564 8.11 11.67 -2.06
CA GLU A 564 6.95 10.95 -2.55
C GLU A 564 7.32 9.90 -3.60
N GLY A 565 6.89 8.67 -3.39
CA GLY A 565 7.13 7.57 -4.33
C GLY A 565 8.53 6.94 -4.24
N TRP A 566 9.26 7.08 -3.14
CA TRP A 566 10.47 6.31 -2.95
C TRP A 566 10.15 4.83 -2.76
N ASN A 567 10.86 3.99 -3.51
CA ASN A 567 10.82 2.54 -3.37
C ASN A 567 12.16 1.93 -3.74
N GLU A 568 12.47 0.74 -3.22
CA GLU A 568 13.71 0.06 -3.51
C GLU A 568 13.51 -1.46 -3.61
N GLY A 569 14.04 -2.04 -4.68
CA GLY A 569 13.95 -3.49 -4.88
C GLY A 569 12.58 -3.95 -5.38
N VAL A 570 12.27 -5.21 -5.13
CA VAL A 570 10.98 -5.84 -5.45
C VAL A 570 10.24 -6.08 -4.15
N ASN A 571 9.35 -5.16 -3.80
CA ASN A 571 8.53 -5.26 -2.58
C ASN A 571 7.43 -6.30 -2.73
N THR A 572 6.76 -6.60 -1.62
CA THR A 572 5.75 -7.66 -1.54
C THR A 572 4.61 -7.49 -2.55
N SER A 573 4.11 -6.28 -2.76
CA SER A 573 3.00 -6.03 -3.69
C SER A 573 3.41 -5.99 -5.17
N ALA A 574 4.70 -5.77 -5.46
CA ALA A 574 5.19 -5.52 -6.82
C ALA A 574 4.91 -6.66 -7.82
N PRO A 575 5.14 -7.96 -7.50
CA PRO A 575 4.85 -9.04 -8.44
C PRO A 575 3.36 -9.18 -8.79
N ILE A 576 2.47 -9.03 -7.78
CA ILE A 576 1.02 -9.07 -8.02
C ILE A 576 0.60 -7.84 -8.82
N SER A 577 1.05 -6.66 -8.44
CA SER A 577 0.75 -5.42 -9.14
C SER A 577 1.22 -5.47 -10.59
N TYR A 578 2.43 -5.97 -10.84
CA TYR A 578 2.94 -6.21 -12.19
C TYR A 578 2.02 -7.14 -13.00
N LEU A 579 1.61 -8.26 -12.39
CA LEU A 579 0.71 -9.23 -13.01
C LEU A 579 -0.63 -8.60 -13.40
N LEU A 580 -1.23 -7.78 -12.52
CA LEU A 580 -2.48 -7.05 -12.77
C LEU A 580 -2.35 -6.04 -13.93
N GLY A 581 -1.16 -5.55 -14.22
CA GLY A 581 -0.85 -4.70 -15.38
C GLY A 581 -0.76 -5.43 -16.71
N THR A 582 -0.73 -6.77 -16.75
CA THR A 582 -0.66 -7.59 -17.96
C THR A 582 -2.05 -7.98 -18.50
N PHE A 583 -2.14 -9.01 -19.32
CA PHE A 583 -3.41 -9.61 -19.75
C PHE A 583 -4.04 -10.56 -18.71
N PHE A 584 -3.53 -10.61 -17.50
CA PHE A 584 -4.13 -11.35 -16.38
C PHE A 584 -5.44 -10.67 -15.95
N ARG A 585 -6.55 -11.42 -15.89
CA ARG A 585 -7.91 -10.84 -15.76
C ARG A 585 -8.70 -11.33 -14.57
N GLN A 586 -8.26 -12.39 -13.92
CA GLN A 586 -9.03 -13.03 -12.84
C GLN A 586 -8.11 -13.27 -11.65
N MET A 587 -8.20 -12.39 -10.65
CA MET A 587 -7.43 -12.49 -9.40
C MET A 587 -8.24 -13.30 -8.38
N PRO A 588 -7.77 -14.49 -7.98
CA PRO A 588 -8.45 -15.24 -6.92
C PRO A 588 -8.27 -14.52 -5.60
N THR A 589 -9.37 -14.16 -4.95
CA THR A 589 -9.35 -13.49 -3.66
C THR A 589 -10.67 -13.58 -2.92
N ASN A 590 -10.61 -13.45 -1.60
CA ASN A 590 -11.74 -13.04 -0.78
C ASN A 590 -11.82 -11.51 -0.83
N GLY A 591 -12.79 -10.96 -1.55
CA GLY A 591 -12.89 -9.52 -1.80
C GLY A 591 -13.10 -8.65 -0.55
N LYS A 592 -13.53 -9.24 0.56
CA LYS A 592 -13.75 -8.52 1.84
C LYS A 592 -12.48 -8.40 2.69
N LYS A 593 -11.50 -9.24 2.42
CA LYS A 593 -10.23 -9.27 3.14
C LYS A 593 -9.49 -7.95 2.98
N CYS A 594 -8.88 -7.47 4.04
CA CYS A 594 -7.96 -6.33 4.00
C CYS A 594 -6.54 -6.81 3.70
N LEU A 595 -5.88 -6.20 2.71
CA LEU A 595 -4.44 -6.31 2.53
C LEU A 595 -3.81 -5.14 3.28
N ASP A 596 -3.21 -5.43 4.44
CA ASP A 596 -2.62 -4.39 5.27
C ASP A 596 -1.28 -3.93 4.68
N ILE A 597 -1.31 -2.75 4.09
CA ILE A 597 -0.14 -2.10 3.49
C ILE A 597 0.16 -0.82 4.27
N ILE A 598 1.44 -0.61 4.56
CA ILE A 598 1.92 0.58 5.24
C ILE A 598 3.06 1.25 4.47
N PRO A 599 3.03 2.57 4.25
CA PRO A 599 4.15 3.30 3.68
C PRO A 599 5.40 3.24 4.55
N VAL A 600 6.57 3.13 3.93
CA VAL A 600 7.86 2.99 4.65
C VAL A 600 8.18 4.19 5.54
N ASP A 601 7.81 5.38 5.14
CA ASP A 601 7.99 6.60 5.93
C ASP A 601 7.13 6.59 7.20
N LEU A 602 5.90 6.07 7.15
CA LEU A 602 5.07 5.89 8.33
C LEU A 602 5.66 4.82 9.28
N VAL A 603 6.25 3.75 8.73
CA VAL A 603 7.03 2.78 9.53
C VAL A 603 8.20 3.48 10.23
N CYS A 604 8.98 4.29 9.51
CA CYS A 604 10.14 4.98 10.08
C CYS A 604 9.74 6.01 11.16
N ARG A 605 8.59 6.68 11.02
CA ARG A 605 8.02 7.54 12.07
C ARG A 605 7.68 6.72 13.31
N GLY A 606 7.00 5.58 13.15
CA GLY A 606 6.73 4.64 14.24
C GLY A 606 8.00 4.16 14.94
N LEU A 607 9.03 3.77 14.16
CA LEU A 607 10.33 3.35 14.72
C LEU A 607 10.99 4.46 15.55
N SER A 608 10.90 5.71 15.12
CA SER A 608 11.48 6.85 15.84
C SER A 608 10.77 7.12 17.17
N LEU A 609 9.43 7.01 17.18
CA LEU A 609 8.63 7.10 18.41
C LEU A 609 8.98 5.99 19.41
N ILE A 610 9.06 4.75 18.94
CA ILE A 610 9.40 3.59 19.77
C ILE A 610 10.83 3.68 20.27
N ALA A 611 11.76 4.17 19.46
CA ALA A 611 13.15 4.42 19.86
C ALA A 611 13.23 5.43 21.00
N ALA A 612 12.49 6.55 20.92
CA ALA A 612 12.40 7.53 21.97
C ALA A 612 11.81 6.92 23.25
N ALA A 613 10.70 6.19 23.14
CA ALA A 613 10.05 5.53 24.28
C ALA A 613 10.96 4.48 24.96
N LEU A 614 11.78 3.76 24.20
CA LEU A 614 12.78 2.82 24.72
C LEU A 614 13.89 3.52 25.49
N ILE A 615 14.42 4.61 24.97
CA ILE A 615 15.44 5.43 25.63
C ILE A 615 14.92 5.98 26.97
N GLU A 616 13.67 6.44 26.97
CA GLU A 616 12.98 6.98 28.15
C GLU A 616 12.42 5.91 29.11
N ARG A 617 12.56 4.61 28.75
CA ARG A 617 12.02 3.48 29.54
C ARG A 617 10.50 3.54 29.74
N ARG A 618 9.79 4.05 28.75
CA ARG A 618 8.32 4.22 28.70
C ARG A 618 7.68 3.38 27.60
N HIS A 619 8.34 2.33 27.18
CA HIS A 619 7.93 1.49 26.06
C HIS A 619 7.04 0.31 26.49
N GLU A 620 6.20 -0.13 25.55
CA GLU A 620 5.50 -1.42 25.59
C GLU A 620 6.37 -2.49 24.92
N LEU A 621 6.14 -3.76 25.25
CA LEU A 621 6.91 -4.88 24.67
C LEU A 621 6.64 -5.06 23.18
N VAL A 622 5.39 -4.85 22.71
CA VAL A 622 4.99 -5.10 21.33
C VAL A 622 4.33 -3.85 20.73
N TYR A 623 4.75 -3.51 19.53
CA TYR A 623 4.13 -2.49 18.69
C TYR A 623 3.80 -3.05 17.33
N GLN A 624 2.59 -2.84 16.84
CA GLN A 624 2.23 -3.11 15.45
C GLN A 624 2.22 -1.81 14.65
N LEU A 625 2.83 -1.83 13.47
CA LEU A 625 2.79 -0.73 12.51
C LEU A 625 1.93 -1.17 11.34
N ALA A 626 0.66 -0.79 11.36
CA ALA A 626 -0.36 -1.34 10.48
C ALA A 626 -1.45 -0.30 10.19
N THR A 627 -2.27 -0.56 9.19
CA THR A 627 -3.31 0.37 8.72
C THR A 627 -4.73 -0.21 8.81
N SER A 628 -4.87 -1.53 8.89
CA SER A 628 -6.16 -2.20 8.72
C SER A 628 -7.18 -1.90 9.80
N ALA A 629 -6.77 -1.60 11.05
CA ALA A 629 -7.71 -1.23 12.11
C ALA A 629 -8.24 0.19 11.95
N THR A 630 -7.41 1.11 11.45
CA THR A 630 -7.71 2.55 11.41
C THR A 630 -8.20 2.98 10.02
N ASN A 631 -7.58 2.46 8.95
CA ASN A 631 -7.88 2.85 7.56
C ASN A 631 -7.83 1.65 6.61
N PRO A 632 -8.78 0.71 6.68
CA PRO A 632 -8.77 -0.52 5.91
C PRO A 632 -8.92 -0.29 4.41
N CYS A 633 -8.14 -1.06 3.61
CA CYS A 633 -8.30 -1.15 2.17
C CYS A 633 -8.55 -2.61 1.78
N ASP A 634 -9.79 -2.95 1.42
CA ASP A 634 -10.15 -4.32 1.06
C ASP A 634 -9.53 -4.77 -0.27
N MET A 635 -9.38 -6.07 -0.48
CA MET A 635 -8.78 -6.64 -1.69
C MET A 635 -9.54 -6.27 -2.97
N ARG A 636 -10.84 -6.10 -2.90
CA ARG A 636 -11.65 -5.66 -4.05
C ARG A 636 -11.22 -4.25 -4.47
N ARG A 637 -11.09 -3.34 -3.49
CA ARG A 637 -10.65 -1.96 -3.71
C ARG A 637 -9.18 -1.91 -4.19
N THR A 638 -8.31 -2.68 -3.56
CA THR A 638 -6.89 -2.79 -3.92
C THR A 638 -6.70 -3.22 -5.37
N ILE A 639 -7.41 -4.27 -5.80
CA ILE A 639 -7.38 -4.75 -7.20
C ILE A 639 -7.91 -3.68 -8.15
N GLU A 640 -8.99 -3.01 -7.79
CA GLU A 640 -9.57 -1.96 -8.61
C GLU A 640 -8.64 -0.75 -8.74
N LEU A 641 -8.08 -0.25 -7.63
CA LEU A 641 -7.13 0.87 -7.63
C LEU A 641 -5.87 0.54 -8.44
N THR A 642 -5.33 -0.67 -8.30
CA THR A 642 -4.22 -1.14 -9.13
C THR A 642 -4.57 -1.12 -10.62
N GLY A 643 -5.74 -1.65 -10.99
CA GLY A 643 -6.23 -1.62 -12.36
C GLY A 643 -6.43 -0.21 -12.90
N LEU A 644 -6.97 0.70 -12.08
CA LEU A 644 -7.16 2.12 -12.43
C LEU A 644 -5.82 2.85 -12.62
N ALA A 645 -4.82 2.59 -11.79
CA ALA A 645 -3.48 3.14 -11.93
C ALA A 645 -2.81 2.67 -13.25
N HIS A 646 -2.92 1.37 -13.56
CA HIS A 646 -2.45 0.85 -14.84
C HIS A 646 -3.20 1.46 -16.02
N ARG A 647 -4.52 1.60 -15.91
CA ARG A 647 -5.33 2.28 -16.92
C ARG A 647 -4.85 3.71 -17.16
N LYS A 648 -4.63 4.50 -16.10
CA LYS A 648 -4.12 5.89 -16.19
C LYS A 648 -2.81 5.93 -16.96
N HIS A 649 -1.88 5.03 -16.63
CA HIS A 649 -0.60 4.91 -17.31
C HIS A 649 -0.76 4.53 -18.80
N TYR A 650 -1.52 3.49 -19.12
CA TYR A 650 -1.67 3.01 -20.49
C TYR A 650 -2.43 3.97 -21.40
N ARG A 651 -3.38 4.74 -20.84
CA ARG A 651 -4.10 5.78 -21.61
C ARG A 651 -3.19 6.94 -22.01
N ALA A 652 -2.13 7.19 -21.28
CA ALA A 652 -1.15 8.23 -21.58
C ALA A 652 -0.08 7.81 -22.60
N GLN A 653 0.00 6.51 -22.97
CA GLN A 653 0.96 6.00 -23.95
C GLN A 653 0.48 6.20 -25.39
N ASP A 654 1.43 6.33 -26.32
CA ASP A 654 1.13 6.47 -27.75
C ASP A 654 0.95 5.12 -28.47
N ASP A 655 1.53 4.04 -27.91
CA ASP A 655 1.43 2.70 -28.48
C ASP A 655 0.01 2.13 -28.41
N PHE A 656 -0.49 1.63 -29.55
CA PHE A 656 -1.84 1.05 -29.68
C PHE A 656 -2.05 -0.16 -28.76
N ASN A 657 -1.06 -1.06 -28.64
CA ASN A 657 -1.17 -2.26 -27.83
C ASN A 657 -1.28 -1.90 -26.34
N GLN A 658 -0.51 -0.90 -25.89
CA GLN A 658 -0.60 -0.41 -24.53
C GLN A 658 -1.94 0.28 -24.27
N ARG A 659 -2.44 1.10 -25.19
CA ARG A 659 -3.78 1.70 -25.09
C ARG A 659 -4.89 0.65 -25.03
N LEU A 660 -4.72 -0.49 -25.71
CA LEU A 660 -5.67 -1.60 -25.63
C LEU A 660 -5.74 -2.19 -24.22
N LEU A 661 -4.61 -2.32 -23.52
CA LEU A 661 -4.55 -2.80 -22.14
C LEU A 661 -5.40 -1.95 -21.19
N ALA A 662 -5.54 -0.65 -21.45
CA ALA A 662 -6.36 0.25 -20.63
C ALA A 662 -7.85 -0.11 -20.59
N TYR A 663 -8.33 -0.95 -21.51
CA TYR A 663 -9.72 -1.40 -21.54
C TYR A 663 -9.96 -2.74 -20.86
N PHE A 664 -8.91 -3.38 -20.39
CA PHE A 664 -8.99 -4.69 -19.77
C PHE A 664 -8.62 -4.60 -18.30
N ASP A 665 -9.61 -4.60 -17.43
CA ASP A 665 -9.43 -4.61 -15.99
C ASP A 665 -9.36 -6.05 -15.45
N THR A 666 -8.60 -6.25 -14.39
CA THR A 666 -8.64 -7.47 -13.58
C THR A 666 -9.84 -7.40 -12.64
N ILE A 667 -10.51 -8.52 -12.47
CA ILE A 667 -11.65 -8.66 -11.56
C ILE A 667 -11.32 -9.64 -10.43
N PRO A 668 -11.79 -9.38 -9.19
CA PRO A 668 -11.73 -10.37 -8.13
C PRO A 668 -12.67 -11.55 -8.44
N VAL A 669 -12.20 -12.78 -8.24
CA VAL A 669 -12.96 -14.01 -8.47
C VAL A 669 -12.74 -15.02 -7.35
N SER A 670 -13.64 -16.00 -7.19
CA SER A 670 -13.40 -17.12 -6.28
C SER A 670 -12.27 -18.04 -6.77
N LYS A 671 -11.68 -18.82 -5.87
CA LYS A 671 -10.63 -19.80 -6.19
C LYS A 671 -11.09 -20.80 -7.25
N GLU A 672 -12.32 -21.28 -7.15
CA GLU A 672 -12.90 -22.25 -8.11
C GLU A 672 -13.04 -21.67 -9.51
N ARG A 673 -13.47 -20.40 -9.60
CA ARG A 673 -13.57 -19.71 -10.88
C ARG A 673 -12.21 -19.47 -11.51
N TYR A 674 -11.20 -19.10 -10.71
CA TYR A 674 -9.83 -18.96 -11.15
C TYR A 674 -9.30 -20.27 -11.74
N GLN A 675 -9.48 -21.38 -11.03
CA GLN A 675 -9.03 -22.70 -11.46
C GLN A 675 -9.67 -23.14 -12.79
N LYS A 676 -10.98 -22.85 -12.96
CA LYS A 676 -11.75 -23.29 -14.14
C LYS A 676 -11.53 -22.40 -15.38
N LEU A 677 -11.23 -21.11 -15.23
CA LEU A 677 -11.29 -20.13 -16.32
C LEU A 677 -10.02 -19.28 -16.47
N SER A 678 -8.98 -19.48 -15.64
CA SER A 678 -7.77 -18.66 -15.67
C SER A 678 -6.51 -19.47 -15.95
N ALA A 679 -5.36 -19.09 -15.38
CA ALA A 679 -4.06 -19.68 -15.70
C ALA A 679 -4.02 -21.22 -15.62
N PRO A 680 -4.60 -21.89 -14.60
CA PRO A 680 -4.57 -23.36 -14.54
C PRO A 680 -5.28 -24.01 -15.71
N ALA A 681 -6.49 -23.55 -16.05
CA ALA A 681 -7.24 -24.09 -17.20
C ALA A 681 -6.54 -23.80 -18.54
N GLN A 682 -6.01 -22.58 -18.71
CA GLN A 682 -5.25 -22.21 -19.90
C GLN A 682 -4.00 -23.09 -20.07
N LYS A 683 -3.31 -23.42 -18.98
CA LYS A 683 -2.15 -24.31 -18.98
C LYS A 683 -2.52 -25.70 -19.44
N GLN A 684 -3.62 -26.28 -18.94
CA GLN A 684 -4.13 -27.58 -19.40
C GLN A 684 -4.43 -27.57 -20.91
N ILE A 685 -5.03 -26.48 -21.42
CA ILE A 685 -5.29 -26.31 -22.86
C ILE A 685 -3.97 -26.26 -23.65
N VAL A 686 -2.99 -25.46 -23.17
CA VAL A 686 -1.68 -25.36 -23.83
C VAL A 686 -0.96 -26.71 -23.86
N GLN A 687 -0.99 -27.47 -22.76
CA GLN A 687 -0.42 -28.83 -22.70
C GLN A 687 -1.13 -29.81 -23.61
N ALA A 688 -2.45 -29.75 -23.74
CA ALA A 688 -3.21 -30.55 -24.71
C ALA A 688 -2.83 -30.18 -26.14
N LEU A 689 -2.73 -28.88 -26.45
CA LEU A 689 -2.28 -28.42 -27.76
C LEU A 689 -0.84 -28.84 -28.08
N GLN A 690 0.08 -28.83 -27.10
CA GLN A 690 1.44 -29.34 -27.31
C GLN A 690 1.47 -30.81 -27.66
N ARG A 691 0.59 -31.64 -27.06
CA ARG A 691 0.47 -33.07 -27.40
C ARG A 691 -0.06 -33.25 -28.82
N ILE A 692 -1.12 -32.51 -29.20
CA ILE A 692 -1.76 -32.61 -30.53
C ILE A 692 -0.82 -32.05 -31.62
N LEU A 693 -0.15 -30.94 -31.39
CA LEU A 693 0.70 -30.25 -32.35
C LEU A 693 2.18 -30.67 -32.26
N SER A 694 2.48 -31.74 -31.53
CA SER A 694 3.85 -32.28 -31.39
C SER A 694 4.54 -32.55 -32.71
N PRO A 695 3.85 -32.93 -33.82
CA PRO A 695 4.48 -33.13 -35.12
C PRO A 695 4.92 -31.83 -35.82
N LEU A 696 4.45 -30.67 -35.38
CA LEU A 696 4.73 -29.36 -35.99
C LEU A 696 5.80 -28.59 -35.24
N PRO A 697 7.09 -28.63 -35.63
CA PRO A 697 8.20 -28.03 -34.88
C PRO A 697 8.04 -26.51 -34.66
N MET A 698 7.43 -25.83 -35.63
CA MET A 698 7.26 -24.37 -35.62
C MET A 698 6.33 -23.86 -34.49
N MET A 699 5.35 -24.69 -34.07
CA MET A 699 4.39 -24.35 -33.01
C MET A 699 4.89 -24.72 -31.61
N ARG A 700 5.93 -25.53 -31.50
CA ARG A 700 6.44 -26.03 -30.22
C ARG A 700 7.03 -24.93 -29.35
N SER A 701 7.82 -24.03 -29.92
CA SER A 701 8.51 -22.97 -29.16
C SER A 701 7.54 -21.94 -28.55
N PRO A 702 6.54 -21.40 -29.26
CA PRO A 702 5.55 -20.50 -28.66
C PRO A 702 4.73 -21.15 -27.56
N LEU A 703 4.31 -22.42 -27.71
CA LEU A 703 3.51 -23.13 -26.72
C LEU A 703 4.31 -23.41 -25.42
N VAL A 704 5.58 -23.81 -25.55
CA VAL A 704 6.47 -24.02 -24.39
C VAL A 704 6.73 -22.69 -23.66
N ARG A 705 6.87 -21.58 -24.39
CA ARG A 705 7.00 -20.25 -23.79
C ARG A 705 5.73 -19.88 -23.00
N ARG A 706 4.55 -20.09 -23.63
CA ARG A 706 3.26 -19.79 -23.01
C ARG A 706 3.00 -20.61 -21.74
N GLU A 707 3.32 -21.92 -21.79
CA GLU A 707 3.23 -22.78 -20.61
C GLU A 707 4.10 -22.27 -19.46
N ARG A 708 5.35 -21.88 -19.75
CA ARG A 708 6.28 -21.35 -18.75
C ARG A 708 5.77 -20.03 -18.15
N ASP A 709 5.13 -19.18 -18.95
CA ASP A 709 4.55 -17.92 -18.46
C ASP A 709 3.34 -18.21 -17.55
N LEU A 710 2.51 -19.19 -17.88
CA LEU A 710 1.40 -19.63 -17.04
C LEU A 710 1.88 -20.27 -15.74
N ASP A 711 2.95 -21.08 -15.77
CA ASP A 711 3.61 -21.62 -14.57
C ASP A 711 4.09 -20.52 -13.63
N ARG A 712 4.65 -19.42 -14.17
CA ARG A 712 5.06 -18.28 -13.36
C ARG A 712 3.87 -17.60 -12.69
N VAL A 713 2.77 -17.44 -13.41
CA VAL A 713 1.55 -16.86 -12.86
C VAL A 713 1.01 -17.73 -11.72
N GLU A 714 0.92 -19.05 -11.92
CA GLU A 714 0.47 -19.99 -10.89
C GLU A 714 1.35 -19.91 -9.64
N LYS A 715 2.68 -19.92 -9.80
CA LYS A 715 3.62 -19.81 -8.67
C LYS A 715 3.49 -18.49 -7.90
N ILE A 716 3.28 -17.37 -8.61
CA ILE A 716 3.03 -16.09 -7.94
C ILE A 716 1.73 -16.17 -7.14
N ILE A 717 0.64 -16.65 -7.72
CA ILE A 717 -0.65 -16.76 -7.03
C ILE A 717 -0.54 -17.71 -5.82
N GLU A 718 0.12 -18.86 -5.95
CA GLU A 718 0.34 -19.81 -4.86
C GLU A 718 1.15 -19.19 -3.71
N LEU A 719 2.21 -18.44 -4.03
CA LEU A 719 3.05 -17.77 -3.03
C LEU A 719 2.25 -16.75 -2.19
N TYR A 720 1.32 -16.05 -2.83
CA TYR A 720 0.51 -15.02 -2.18
C TYR A 720 -0.85 -15.52 -1.67
N GLU A 721 -1.22 -16.75 -1.97
CA GLU A 721 -2.52 -17.35 -1.60
C GLU A 721 -2.86 -17.14 -0.11
N PRO A 722 -1.94 -17.34 0.87
CA PRO A 722 -2.24 -17.12 2.27
C PRO A 722 -2.68 -15.69 2.60
N PHE A 723 -2.17 -14.73 1.86
CA PHE A 723 -2.41 -13.30 2.08
C PHE A 723 -3.61 -12.76 1.31
N ILE A 724 -3.98 -13.36 0.18
CA ILE A 724 -5.04 -12.87 -0.71
C ILE A 724 -6.35 -13.65 -0.61
N LEU A 725 -6.32 -14.92 -0.15
CA LEU A 725 -7.49 -15.82 -0.09
C LEU A 725 -7.86 -16.22 1.34
N HIS A 726 -6.86 -16.51 2.16
CA HIS A 726 -7.08 -17.03 3.51
C HIS A 726 -7.17 -15.90 4.55
N ASN A 727 -7.21 -15.91 5.66
CA ASN A 727 -7.11 -15.01 6.83
C ASN A 727 -7.59 -13.55 6.65
N GLU A 728 -8.50 -13.11 7.47
CA GLU A 728 -9.01 -11.74 7.53
C GLU A 728 -8.36 -11.01 8.72
N TYR A 729 -7.12 -10.56 8.55
CA TYR A 729 -6.39 -9.84 9.60
C TYR A 729 -6.88 -8.41 9.76
N VAL A 730 -7.03 -7.97 11.01
CA VAL A 730 -7.20 -6.58 11.41
C VAL A 730 -6.18 -6.29 12.51
N PHE A 731 -5.04 -5.70 12.15
CA PHE A 731 -3.96 -5.41 13.09
C PHE A 731 -4.22 -4.10 13.82
N GLU A 732 -4.21 -4.13 15.16
CA GLU A 732 -4.26 -2.93 15.99
C GLU A 732 -2.87 -2.26 16.03
N ALA A 733 -2.84 -0.93 16.02
CA ALA A 733 -1.62 -0.13 16.14
C ALA A 733 -1.72 0.88 17.29
N ARG A 734 -2.44 0.50 18.36
CA ARG A 734 -2.80 1.38 19.44
C ARG A 734 -1.58 1.90 20.21
N ASN A 735 -0.60 1.05 20.46
CA ASN A 735 0.57 1.43 21.27
C ASN A 735 1.38 2.54 20.59
N VAL A 736 1.58 2.46 19.26
CA VAL A 736 2.29 3.53 18.53
C VAL A 736 1.43 4.78 18.35
N GLU A 737 0.11 4.63 18.18
CA GLU A 737 -0.82 5.77 18.13
C GLU A 737 -0.82 6.55 19.45
N MET A 738 -0.70 5.88 20.61
CA MET A 738 -0.55 6.51 21.91
C MET A 738 0.76 7.30 22.02
N LEU A 739 1.88 6.76 21.56
CA LEU A 739 3.15 7.49 21.51
C LEU A 739 3.05 8.72 20.58
N SER A 740 2.39 8.57 19.43
CA SER A 740 2.17 9.67 18.50
C SER A 740 1.33 10.80 19.10
N ALA A 741 0.32 10.45 19.89
CA ALA A 741 -0.50 11.43 20.61
C ALA A 741 0.27 12.22 21.68
N ALA A 742 1.35 11.65 22.23
CA ALA A 742 2.22 12.27 23.22
C ALA A 742 3.24 13.25 22.63
N LEU A 743 3.37 13.32 21.28
CA LEU A 743 4.31 14.23 20.61
C LEU A 743 3.95 15.70 20.87
N PRO A 744 4.95 16.58 21.08
CA PRO A 744 4.76 18.01 20.99
C PRO A 744 4.34 18.41 19.56
N GLU A 745 3.57 19.52 19.45
CA GLU A 745 2.97 19.94 18.16
C GLU A 745 4.01 20.15 17.06
N GLU A 746 5.16 20.72 17.42
CA GLU A 746 6.28 21.00 16.50
C GLU A 746 6.95 19.75 15.94
N GLU A 747 6.79 18.58 16.56
CA GLU A 747 7.35 17.32 16.09
C GLU A 747 6.35 16.47 15.31
N ARG A 748 5.06 16.79 15.35
CA ARG A 748 4.00 15.99 14.69
C ARG A 748 4.19 15.87 13.18
N ALA A 749 4.65 16.94 12.53
CA ALA A 749 4.91 16.91 11.08
C ALA A 749 6.01 15.90 10.72
N ALA A 750 7.06 15.82 11.55
CA ALA A 750 8.22 14.96 11.30
C ALA A 750 8.00 13.50 11.76
N PHE A 751 7.39 13.30 12.92
CA PHE A 751 7.34 12.00 13.60
C PHE A 751 5.93 11.48 13.87
N GLY A 752 4.88 12.25 13.59
CA GLY A 752 3.50 11.82 13.81
C GLY A 752 3.16 10.54 13.05
N TYR A 753 2.63 9.55 13.77
CA TYR A 753 2.10 8.31 13.20
C TYR A 753 0.58 8.41 13.16
N ASP A 754 0.02 8.45 11.96
CA ASP A 754 -1.42 8.43 11.75
C ASP A 754 -1.77 7.78 10.40
N ALA A 755 -2.27 6.55 10.44
CA ALA A 755 -2.68 5.81 9.26
C ALA A 755 -3.96 6.37 8.62
N SER A 756 -4.75 7.19 9.33
CA SER A 756 -6.02 7.72 8.83
C SER A 756 -5.87 8.75 7.71
N TYR A 757 -4.71 9.42 7.64
CA TYR A 757 -4.42 10.41 6.59
C TYR A 757 -4.10 9.83 5.22
N ILE A 758 -3.89 8.50 5.10
CA ILE A 758 -3.59 7.88 3.80
C ILE A 758 -4.84 7.90 2.93
N ASP A 759 -4.85 8.73 1.89
CA ASP A 759 -5.83 8.61 0.81
C ASP A 759 -5.43 7.46 -0.12
N TRP A 760 -6.06 6.29 0.04
CA TRP A 760 -5.74 5.11 -0.77
C TRP A 760 -5.88 5.34 -2.27
N TRP A 761 -6.79 6.19 -2.73
CA TRP A 761 -6.91 6.51 -4.14
C TRP A 761 -5.67 7.24 -4.66
N ASP A 762 -5.24 8.28 -3.94
CA ASP A 762 -4.06 9.06 -4.28
C ASP A 762 -2.79 8.22 -4.15
N TYR A 763 -2.65 7.51 -3.03
CA TYR A 763 -1.54 6.63 -2.78
C TYR A 763 -1.35 5.57 -3.89
N TRP A 764 -2.41 4.82 -4.25
CA TRP A 764 -2.31 3.77 -5.25
C TRP A 764 -2.12 4.31 -6.67
N ILE A 765 -2.85 5.35 -7.06
CA ILE A 765 -2.92 5.81 -8.45
C ILE A 765 -1.79 6.78 -8.80
N ASN A 766 -1.43 7.66 -7.88
CA ASN A 766 -0.45 8.73 -8.16
C ASN A 766 0.93 8.43 -7.58
N ILE A 767 1.04 7.65 -6.50
CA ILE A 767 2.28 7.42 -5.77
C ILE A 767 2.79 6.00 -5.97
N HIS A 768 2.08 5.00 -5.45
CA HIS A 768 2.58 3.64 -5.29
C HIS A 768 2.79 2.91 -6.63
N ILE A 769 1.77 2.80 -7.48
CA ILE A 769 1.92 2.10 -8.76
C ILE A 769 2.89 2.80 -9.72
N PRO A 770 2.91 4.14 -9.85
CA PRO A 770 3.97 4.84 -10.57
C PRO A 770 5.38 4.55 -10.01
N ALA A 771 5.53 4.49 -8.69
CA ALA A 771 6.79 4.15 -8.04
C ALA A 771 7.23 2.71 -8.35
N LEU A 772 6.33 1.73 -8.25
CA LEU A 772 6.65 0.34 -8.63
C LEU A 772 7.07 0.23 -10.09
N ARG A 773 6.44 0.99 -10.99
CA ARG A 773 6.83 1.04 -12.40
C ARG A 773 8.23 1.61 -12.60
N LYS A 774 8.62 2.56 -11.78
CA LYS A 774 9.94 3.20 -11.83
C LYS A 774 11.03 2.32 -11.20
N TRP A 775 10.77 1.75 -10.04
CA TRP A 775 11.79 1.12 -9.21
C TRP A 775 11.79 -0.42 -9.25
N SER A 776 10.61 -1.06 -9.29
CA SER A 776 10.47 -2.51 -9.14
C SER A 776 10.27 -3.26 -10.45
N TYR A 777 9.43 -2.74 -11.36
CA TYR A 777 9.13 -3.44 -12.62
C TYR A 777 10.34 -3.65 -13.52
N PRO A 778 11.28 -2.70 -13.66
CA PRO A 778 12.51 -2.97 -14.40
C PRO A 778 13.28 -4.17 -13.86
N ILE A 779 13.35 -4.33 -12.53
CA ILE A 779 14.03 -5.47 -11.90
C ILE A 779 13.30 -6.78 -12.22
N ILE A 780 11.96 -6.80 -12.15
CA ILE A 780 11.14 -7.97 -12.49
C ILE A 780 11.36 -8.37 -13.96
N GLU A 781 11.54 -7.39 -14.84
CA GLU A 781 11.79 -7.58 -16.29
C GLU A 781 13.27 -7.85 -16.61
N GLY A 782 14.16 -7.85 -15.62
CA GLY A 782 15.60 -8.03 -15.82
C GLY A 782 16.29 -6.83 -16.47
N ARG A 783 15.69 -5.64 -16.38
CA ARG A 783 16.25 -4.38 -16.87
C ARG A 783 16.88 -3.57 -15.72
N PRO A 784 17.93 -2.78 -15.99
CA PRO A 784 18.47 -1.88 -14.98
C PRO A 784 17.44 -0.81 -14.60
N VAL A 785 17.46 -0.43 -13.32
CA VAL A 785 16.73 0.75 -12.84
C VAL A 785 17.49 1.99 -13.30
N GLU A 786 16.81 2.96 -13.90
CA GLU A 786 17.44 4.23 -14.30
C GLU A 786 17.92 4.98 -13.05
N ASN A 787 19.23 5.09 -12.90
CA ASN A 787 19.85 5.86 -11.83
C ASN A 787 19.58 7.35 -12.05
N LEU A 788 18.89 7.99 -11.12
CA LEU A 788 18.67 9.44 -11.11
C LEU A 788 19.97 10.24 -10.87
N SER A 789 21.05 9.60 -10.39
CA SER A 789 22.35 10.21 -10.09
C SER A 789 23.13 10.71 -11.30
N LYS A 790 22.64 10.55 -12.53
CA LYS A 790 23.26 11.11 -13.75
C LYS A 790 22.67 12.46 -14.18
N ARG A 791 21.97 13.19 -13.33
CA ARG A 791 21.77 14.62 -13.54
C ARG A 791 23.02 15.35 -13.06
N THR A 792 23.98 15.51 -13.94
CA THR A 792 25.01 16.55 -13.79
C THR A 792 24.27 17.86 -13.52
N PRO A 793 24.55 18.60 -12.42
CA PRO A 793 24.04 19.95 -12.28
C PRO A 793 24.56 20.74 -13.46
N GLN A 794 23.72 21.18 -14.37
CA GLN A 794 24.03 22.32 -15.20
C GLN A 794 24.16 23.50 -14.22
N MET A 795 25.38 23.79 -13.78
CA MET A 795 25.75 25.09 -13.27
C MET A 795 25.39 26.11 -14.35
N GLN A 796 24.24 26.74 -14.19
CA GLN A 796 24.01 28.04 -14.82
C GLN A 796 24.97 29.01 -14.13
N THR A 797 26.11 29.24 -14.75
CA THR A 797 26.96 30.37 -14.45
C THR A 797 26.14 31.65 -14.66
N PRO A 798 26.08 32.56 -13.67
CA PRO A 798 25.43 33.85 -13.85
C PRO A 798 26.41 34.80 -14.53
N GLU A 799 26.65 34.60 -15.83
CA GLU A 799 27.33 35.55 -16.70
C GLU A 799 26.79 35.43 -18.11
N GLN A 800 25.66 36.15 -18.37
CA GLN A 800 25.31 36.70 -19.72
C GLN A 800 23.91 37.35 -19.63
N SER A 801 23.83 38.43 -18.81
CA SER A 801 22.75 39.41 -18.96
C SER A 801 23.29 40.85 -18.83
N VAL A 802 24.42 41.15 -19.49
CA VAL A 802 24.84 42.53 -19.78
C VAL A 802 25.51 42.50 -21.13
N ALA A 803 24.72 42.56 -22.19
CA ALA A 803 25.09 43.11 -23.52
C ALA A 803 23.92 42.84 -24.50
N ALA A 804 22.93 43.71 -24.47
CA ALA A 804 22.23 44.24 -25.63
C ALA A 804 21.17 45.22 -25.11
N SER A 805 21.61 46.45 -25.08
CA SER A 805 20.77 47.65 -25.07
C SER A 805 19.85 47.72 -26.29
#